data_0505a766d1b2b31713d3fedd03c5af54
#
_entry.id   0505a766d1b2b31713d3fedd03c5af54
#
_cell.length_a   1.000
_cell.length_b   1.000
_cell.length_c   1.000
_cell.angle_alpha   90.00
_cell.angle_beta   90.00
_cell.angle_gamma   90.00
#
_symmetry.space_group_name_H-M   'P 1'
#
loop_
_entity.id
_entity.type
_entity.pdbx_description
1 polymer ?
#
loop_
_entity_poly.entity_id
_entity_poly.type
_entity_poly.pdbx_seq_one_letter_code
_entity_poly.pdbx_strand_id
1 'polypeptide(L)'
;MKQILLLLSGGLLALNSPAAADAPDRPLHVLYLGPVNAGGGARPPGGGGGGGGFNGPRTNYVYLPGQTLAPEAIYFDHRTDLTNLTDVYLKHFDAVVQVFPDAEVGAAQQKLLANFQSAGRAVIKYPDGGRPTDAVLRTAVLGGVNPKAKSDWESFLAARPPLQRQPGEVPNYEHRDEPVKYQAPLSPRDSMKYTQVPADFDLQLFASEPDVVKPIFVAWDERGRAWVVEARDYPHGLVGEGEPGLAAIKICEDTDGDGKADKFTIFADKLNLPTAIVFVNGGILVSEARHMLFLKDTNGDDKADVREVILPGWGVGDTHAMQSNLGRGFDNWLYGAVGYSNFRGSVGGKDLQFGQGIFRFKADGSALEFLYQFNNNTWGFGQNAQGDVFGSTANGNPTFYGYLPANILNPTQPGAGRRGGFGGPRGNPANSGSSTNATGSATTNTEIRRLLSARAMAPGMRMHPNTPNVREVDNFGGYTAAAGHAFMASDALPPRLLGKALVNEPTCKLVGIMDIQPDGGGYRAADGFNLLASSDEWMSPIFADVGPDGAIWLIDFYSFVIQHNPTPSLQSAGVQAKTGPGGAYQTENNLRDQTHGRIYRAVWKDGPRSPLKSLAGAKAPELVAALDSANQFWSLTAQRLLVDNQIKEAAPALKKRVRSAAGGTGAIHALWALDGLGALDPDTHLSALRDKDAALRRNAIRALPATDAGRQLFFSSPVIQDPDLITREVALVKLAEFPTLPEIKTVVAQLPRAAVNTNDAYLNDALTLLGRIHKVSGVGQDEVKVTAGDAKRGEDLFHNSPTAACASCHTVHGKGGTVGPILDGIAARSDKAYILESLMDPNAKLAKGYENLKISPMPPLGLLLKEQDLADILAFLSTLTTPPKDGITVPVQPADKYQ
;
A
#
# COMPACT_ATOMS: atom_id res chain seq x y z
N MET A 1 -45.58 51.78 31.52
CA MET A 1 -45.95 51.05 32.78
C MET A 1 -45.51 49.59 32.56
N LYS A 2 -44.66 49.18 33.49
CA LYS A 2 -44.17 47.79 33.78
C LYS A 2 -43.57 46.95 32.67
N GLN A 3 -42.26 46.97 32.69
CA GLN A 3 -41.34 45.94 32.26
C GLN A 3 -41.65 44.59 32.93
N ILE A 4 -41.62 43.49 32.15
CA ILE A 4 -41.40 42.15 32.69
C ILE A 4 -40.17 41.61 32.02
N LEU A 5 -39.11 41.50 32.80
CA LEU A 5 -37.87 40.81 32.51
C LEU A 5 -38.14 39.32 32.65
N LEU A 6 -38.01 38.54 31.56
CA LEU A 6 -37.90 37.07 31.62
C LEU A 6 -36.44 36.67 31.45
N LEU A 7 -35.84 36.21 32.51
CA LEU A 7 -34.57 35.46 32.53
C LEU A 7 -34.86 34.09 31.98
N LEU A 8 -34.36 33.79 30.75
CA LEU A 8 -34.21 32.44 30.24
C LEU A 8 -32.86 31.90 30.68
N SER A 9 -32.86 31.15 31.80
CA SER A 9 -31.78 30.25 32.16
C SER A 9 -31.73 29.12 31.13
N GLY A 10 -30.76 29.19 30.22
CA GLY A 10 -30.44 28.11 29.31
C GLY A 10 -29.87 26.92 30.08
N GLY A 11 -30.71 25.95 30.40
CA GLY A 11 -30.27 24.62 30.78
C GLY A 11 -29.70 23.93 29.53
N LEU A 12 -28.37 23.69 29.53
CA LEU A 12 -27.74 22.70 28.70
C LEU A 12 -28.35 21.33 29.07
N LEU A 13 -29.34 20.90 28.32
CA LEU A 13 -29.71 19.51 28.26
C LEU A 13 -28.56 18.80 27.50
N ALA A 14 -27.59 18.28 28.26
CA ALA A 14 -26.74 17.21 27.79
C ALA A 14 -27.69 16.07 27.43
N LEU A 15 -27.92 15.90 26.15
CA LEU A 15 -28.45 14.66 25.61
C LEU A 15 -27.40 13.59 25.92
N ASN A 16 -27.50 12.97 27.07
CA ASN A 16 -26.95 11.69 27.34
C ASN A 16 -27.62 10.72 26.35
N SER A 17 -26.96 10.47 25.20
CA SER A 17 -27.21 9.24 24.47
C SER A 17 -27.02 8.12 25.51
N PRO A 18 -27.97 7.19 25.65
CA PRO A 18 -27.75 6.08 26.55
C PRO A 18 -26.40 5.45 26.15
N ALA A 19 -25.46 5.37 27.10
CA ALA A 19 -24.32 4.49 26.97
C ALA A 19 -24.92 3.19 26.42
N ALA A 20 -24.40 2.70 25.29
CA ALA A 20 -24.82 1.45 24.72
C ALA A 20 -24.76 0.45 25.88
N ALA A 21 -25.93 0.09 26.41
CA ALA A 21 -26.03 -0.99 27.36
C ALA A 21 -25.32 -2.15 26.67
N ASP A 22 -24.35 -2.79 27.36
CA ASP A 22 -23.61 -3.93 26.86
C ASP A 22 -24.59 -4.82 26.09
N ALA A 23 -24.45 -4.82 24.74
CA ALA A 23 -25.34 -5.62 23.92
C ALA A 23 -25.26 -7.06 24.43
N PRO A 24 -26.38 -7.70 24.77
CA PRO A 24 -26.33 -8.98 25.47
C PRO A 24 -25.63 -10.08 24.68
N ASP A 25 -25.47 -9.92 23.37
CA ASP A 25 -24.93 -10.93 22.45
C ASP A 25 -23.70 -10.35 21.70
N ARG A 26 -22.49 -10.66 22.17
CA ARG A 26 -21.25 -10.16 21.57
C ARG A 26 -20.11 -11.19 21.60
N PRO A 27 -19.09 -11.06 20.73
CA PRO A 27 -17.89 -11.88 20.79
C PRO A 27 -17.10 -11.64 22.08
N LEU A 28 -16.23 -12.58 22.43
CA LEU A 28 -15.21 -12.36 23.46
C LEU A 28 -14.02 -11.62 22.87
N HIS A 29 -13.55 -10.59 23.54
CA HIS A 29 -12.35 -9.85 23.22
C HIS A 29 -11.25 -10.13 24.22
N VAL A 30 -10.09 -10.57 23.72
CA VAL A 30 -8.92 -10.95 24.51
C VAL A 30 -7.72 -10.12 24.07
N LEU A 31 -7.04 -9.50 25.03
CA LEU A 31 -5.79 -8.81 24.75
C LEU A 31 -4.61 -9.75 25.02
N TYR A 32 -3.81 -10.02 23.99
CA TYR A 32 -2.55 -10.75 24.10
C TYR A 32 -1.40 -9.76 24.28
N LEU A 33 -0.71 -9.84 25.42
CA LEU A 33 0.43 -9.03 25.77
C LEU A 33 1.70 -9.89 25.77
N GLY A 34 2.48 -9.81 24.72
CA GLY A 34 3.69 -10.59 24.63
C GLY A 34 4.34 -10.57 23.26
N PRO A 35 5.56 -11.11 23.15
CA PRO A 35 6.20 -11.24 21.87
C PRO A 35 5.37 -12.16 20.96
N VAL A 36 4.95 -11.65 19.86
CA VAL A 36 4.52 -12.44 18.71
C VAL A 36 5.74 -12.54 17.81
N ASN A 37 6.45 -13.66 17.83
CA ASN A 37 7.30 -13.93 16.70
C ASN A 37 6.32 -14.13 15.52
N ALA A 38 6.14 -13.12 14.70
CA ALA A 38 5.83 -13.37 13.33
C ALA A 38 6.89 -14.36 12.86
N GLY A 39 6.53 -15.66 12.92
CA GLY A 39 7.52 -16.69 12.80
C GLY A 39 8.40 -16.39 11.60
N GLY A 40 9.69 -16.08 11.85
CA GLY A 40 10.74 -16.33 10.90
C GLY A 40 10.80 -17.84 10.64
N GLY A 41 9.63 -18.45 10.40
CA GLY A 41 9.51 -19.73 9.76
C GLY A 41 10.12 -19.49 8.40
N ALA A 42 11.27 -20.10 8.14
CA ALA A 42 11.87 -20.13 6.84
C ALA A 42 10.77 -20.24 5.80
N ARG A 43 10.66 -19.24 4.93
CA ARG A 43 9.86 -19.33 3.70
C ARG A 43 10.12 -20.72 3.16
N PRO A 44 9.11 -21.56 2.91
CA PRO A 44 9.37 -22.83 2.25
C PRO A 44 10.18 -22.50 1.00
N PRO A 45 11.29 -23.16 0.74
CA PRO A 45 12.12 -22.83 -0.41
C PRO A 45 11.26 -22.91 -1.66
N GLY A 46 11.07 -21.80 -2.38
CA GLY A 46 10.41 -21.79 -3.67
C GLY A 46 9.34 -20.76 -3.95
N GLY A 47 9.22 -19.66 -3.20
CA GLY A 47 8.27 -18.60 -3.52
C GLY A 47 8.88 -17.45 -4.35
N GLY A 48 9.34 -17.72 -5.56
CA GLY A 48 9.66 -16.71 -6.58
C GLY A 48 8.53 -16.64 -7.58
N GLY A 49 7.99 -15.46 -7.84
CA GLY A 49 6.94 -15.25 -8.83
C GLY A 49 7.36 -15.67 -10.22
N GLY A 50 6.60 -16.56 -10.82
CA GLY A 50 6.76 -17.04 -12.18
C GLY A 50 6.15 -18.43 -12.30
N GLY A 51 5.06 -18.57 -13.03
CA GLY A 51 4.25 -19.80 -13.21
C GLY A 51 5.03 -21.08 -13.47
N GLY A 52 5.46 -21.72 -12.42
CA GLY A 52 6.09 -23.03 -12.43
C GLY A 52 5.47 -23.84 -11.31
N GLY A 53 4.89 -24.99 -11.67
CA GLY A 53 4.20 -25.89 -10.76
C GLY A 53 5.03 -26.25 -9.52
N PHE A 54 4.52 -25.94 -8.36
CA PHE A 54 5.14 -26.26 -7.08
C PHE A 54 4.60 -27.60 -6.57
N ASN A 55 5.46 -28.60 -6.48
CA ASN A 55 5.16 -29.87 -5.86
C ASN A 55 5.53 -29.83 -4.35
N GLY A 56 4.63 -29.35 -3.48
CA GLY A 56 4.81 -29.41 -2.03
C GLY A 56 3.62 -28.79 -1.30
N PRO A 57 3.32 -29.26 -0.07
CA PRO A 57 2.18 -28.74 0.69
C PRO A 57 2.33 -27.24 0.96
N ARG A 58 1.29 -26.48 0.58
CA ARG A 58 1.24 -25.02 0.72
C ARG A 58 0.36 -24.63 1.89
N THR A 59 0.73 -25.04 3.09
CA THR A 59 -0.14 -24.93 4.27
C THR A 59 0.42 -24.00 5.32
N ASN A 60 0.95 -22.83 5.07
CA ASN A 60 1.51 -22.13 6.22
C ASN A 60 1.24 -20.63 6.21
N TYR A 61 -0.01 -20.25 6.56
CA TYR A 61 -0.22 -18.98 7.23
C TYR A 61 0.50 -18.98 8.57
N VAL A 62 1.09 -17.84 8.93
CA VAL A 62 1.59 -17.65 10.29
C VAL A 62 0.45 -17.11 11.12
N TYR A 63 -0.24 -17.98 11.84
CA TYR A 63 -1.27 -17.55 12.77
C TYR A 63 -0.64 -16.90 13.99
N LEU A 64 -1.24 -15.80 14.41
CA LEU A 64 -0.96 -15.17 15.68
C LEU A 64 -1.57 -16.03 16.82
N PRO A 65 -1.04 -15.97 18.05
CA PRO A 65 -1.62 -16.70 19.18
C PRO A 65 -3.12 -16.40 19.35
N GLY A 66 -3.94 -17.39 19.39
CA GLY A 66 -5.39 -17.30 19.53
C GLY A 66 -6.15 -16.97 18.23
N GLN A 67 -5.47 -16.72 17.11
CA GLN A 67 -6.13 -16.30 15.87
C GLN A 67 -7.02 -17.39 15.27
N THR A 68 -6.67 -18.67 15.41
CA THR A 68 -7.52 -19.79 14.94
C THR A 68 -8.83 -19.93 15.72
N LEU A 69 -9.02 -19.14 16.79
CA LEU A 69 -10.25 -19.08 17.57
C LEU A 69 -11.26 -18.04 17.03
N ALA A 70 -10.87 -17.23 16.06
CA ALA A 70 -11.75 -16.23 15.47
C ALA A 70 -13.06 -16.81 14.88
N PRO A 71 -13.07 -18.00 14.22
CA PRO A 71 -14.32 -18.66 13.83
C PRO A 71 -15.25 -18.99 14.99
N GLU A 72 -14.73 -19.12 16.22
CA GLU A 72 -15.52 -19.31 17.45
C GLU A 72 -15.91 -17.97 18.12
N ALA A 73 -15.68 -16.82 17.44
CA ALA A 73 -15.92 -15.47 17.98
C ALA A 73 -15.15 -15.18 19.29
N ILE A 74 -13.96 -15.75 19.43
CA ILE A 74 -12.98 -15.36 20.45
C ILE A 74 -11.89 -14.59 19.73
N TYR A 75 -11.91 -13.27 19.85
CA TYR A 75 -11.07 -12.34 19.10
C TYR A 75 -9.88 -11.87 19.90
N PHE A 76 -8.70 -12.00 19.37
CA PHE A 76 -7.45 -11.59 19.99
C PHE A 76 -6.92 -10.32 19.36
N ASP A 77 -6.71 -9.29 20.17
CA ASP A 77 -5.89 -8.12 19.83
C ASP A 77 -4.47 -8.36 20.35
N HIS A 78 -3.46 -8.05 19.55
CA HIS A 78 -2.05 -8.34 19.88
C HIS A 78 -1.28 -7.06 20.18
N ARG A 79 -0.51 -7.07 21.27
CA ARG A 79 0.42 -6.02 21.63
C ARG A 79 1.78 -6.61 21.96
N THR A 80 2.79 -6.17 21.21
CA THR A 80 4.20 -6.56 21.40
C THR A 80 4.97 -5.58 22.27
N ASP A 81 4.29 -4.56 22.76
CA ASP A 81 4.80 -3.55 23.69
C ASP A 81 3.72 -3.18 24.73
N LEU A 82 4.15 -2.55 25.80
CA LEU A 82 3.28 -2.11 26.90
C LEU A 82 3.02 -0.60 26.85
N THR A 83 3.45 0.09 25.80
CA THR A 83 3.22 1.53 25.65
C THR A 83 1.73 1.81 25.37
N ASN A 84 1.24 2.94 25.81
CA ASN A 84 -0.17 3.33 25.62
C ASN A 84 -1.21 2.35 26.17
N LEU A 85 -0.83 1.45 27.11
CA LEU A 85 -1.79 0.64 27.83
C LEU A 85 -2.48 1.55 28.86
N THR A 86 -3.81 1.65 28.80
CA THR A 86 -4.61 2.53 29.68
C THR A 86 -5.87 1.80 30.16
N ASP A 87 -6.46 2.25 31.30
CA ASP A 87 -7.74 1.71 31.76
C ASP A 87 -8.85 1.88 30.71
N VAL A 88 -8.82 2.98 29.93
CA VAL A 88 -9.78 3.25 28.84
C VAL A 88 -9.68 2.20 27.75
N TYR A 89 -8.49 1.78 27.38
CA TYR A 89 -8.30 0.71 26.39
C TYR A 89 -8.66 -0.66 26.97
N LEU A 90 -8.18 -0.97 28.18
CA LEU A 90 -8.40 -2.25 28.83
C LEU A 90 -9.87 -2.57 29.08
N LYS A 91 -10.72 -1.56 29.33
CA LYS A 91 -12.17 -1.80 29.58
C LYS A 91 -12.91 -2.52 28.46
N HIS A 92 -12.34 -2.56 27.24
CA HIS A 92 -12.96 -3.22 26.08
C HIS A 92 -12.70 -4.71 26.00
N PHE A 93 -11.84 -5.26 26.86
CA PHE A 93 -11.47 -6.67 26.85
C PHE A 93 -12.17 -7.45 27.97
N ASP A 94 -12.45 -8.73 27.72
CA ASP A 94 -12.98 -9.68 28.68
C ASP A 94 -11.87 -10.40 29.44
N ALA A 95 -10.73 -10.59 28.78
CA ALA A 95 -9.54 -11.19 29.37
C ALA A 95 -8.25 -10.56 28.81
N VAL A 96 -7.18 -10.63 29.60
CA VAL A 96 -5.81 -10.33 29.20
C VAL A 96 -4.99 -11.60 29.33
N VAL A 97 -4.27 -11.96 28.28
CA VAL A 97 -3.25 -13.01 28.28
C VAL A 97 -1.89 -12.33 28.36
N GLN A 98 -1.22 -12.43 29.50
CA GLN A 98 0.11 -11.86 29.72
C GLN A 98 1.17 -12.93 29.51
N VAL A 99 1.99 -12.75 28.50
CA VAL A 99 3.16 -13.59 28.19
C VAL A 99 4.47 -12.89 28.52
N PHE A 100 4.46 -11.55 28.57
CA PHE A 100 5.60 -10.83 29.12
C PHE A 100 5.90 -11.27 30.55
N PRO A 101 7.15 -11.59 30.90
CA PRO A 101 7.56 -11.84 32.26
C PRO A 101 7.21 -10.67 33.19
N ASP A 102 6.82 -10.93 34.43
CA ASP A 102 6.44 -9.87 35.39
C ASP A 102 7.54 -8.82 35.57
N ALA A 103 8.80 -9.20 35.39
CA ALA A 103 9.96 -8.29 35.46
C ALA A 103 9.99 -7.25 34.31
N GLU A 104 9.40 -7.56 33.18
CA GLU A 104 9.31 -6.68 32.03
C GLU A 104 8.07 -5.76 32.08
N VAL A 105 7.09 -6.10 32.94
CA VAL A 105 5.88 -5.32 33.14
C VAL A 105 6.16 -4.25 34.22
N GLY A 106 6.27 -2.98 33.83
CA GLY A 106 6.51 -1.89 34.75
C GLY A 106 5.43 -1.70 35.82
N ALA A 107 5.75 -1.05 36.91
CA ALA A 107 4.83 -0.90 38.06
C ALA A 107 3.48 -0.22 37.68
N ALA A 108 3.50 0.71 36.73
CA ALA A 108 2.28 1.36 36.24
C ALA A 108 1.37 0.38 35.51
N GLN A 109 1.93 -0.45 34.62
CA GLN A 109 1.21 -1.48 33.89
C GLN A 109 0.72 -2.60 34.80
N GLN A 110 1.51 -3.01 35.80
CA GLN A 110 1.08 -3.97 36.83
C GLN A 110 -0.15 -3.46 37.59
N LYS A 111 -0.16 -2.17 37.94
CA LYS A 111 -1.32 -1.53 38.57
C LYS A 111 -2.56 -1.53 37.67
N LEU A 112 -2.41 -1.25 36.37
CA LEU A 112 -3.50 -1.33 35.38
C LEU A 112 -4.08 -2.75 35.29
N LEU A 113 -3.22 -3.77 35.22
CA LEU A 113 -3.66 -5.18 35.19
C LEU A 113 -4.32 -5.61 36.50
N ALA A 114 -3.84 -5.13 37.65
CA ALA A 114 -4.48 -5.38 38.96
C ALA A 114 -5.87 -4.71 39.04
N ASN A 115 -6.02 -3.49 38.53
CA ASN A 115 -7.33 -2.79 38.45
C ASN A 115 -8.28 -3.59 37.55
N PHE A 116 -7.81 -4.05 36.38
CA PHE A 116 -8.57 -4.88 35.46
C PHE A 116 -9.08 -6.17 36.13
N GLN A 117 -8.21 -6.83 36.90
CA GLN A 117 -8.57 -8.05 37.65
C GLN A 117 -9.56 -7.74 38.78
N SER A 118 -9.37 -6.63 39.48
CA SER A 118 -10.29 -6.18 40.57
C SER A 118 -11.68 -5.82 40.04
N ALA A 119 -11.79 -5.47 38.75
CA ALA A 119 -13.07 -5.28 38.06
C ALA A 119 -13.75 -6.60 37.63
N GLY A 120 -13.25 -7.76 38.09
CA GLY A 120 -13.83 -9.08 37.81
C GLY A 120 -13.48 -9.64 36.42
N ARG A 121 -12.38 -9.18 35.81
CA ARG A 121 -11.92 -9.65 34.49
C ARG A 121 -10.67 -10.51 34.64
N ALA A 122 -10.46 -11.44 33.70
CA ALA A 122 -9.38 -12.41 33.79
C ALA A 122 -8.03 -11.85 33.36
N VAL A 123 -6.99 -12.03 34.17
CA VAL A 123 -5.59 -11.91 33.77
C VAL A 123 -4.95 -13.29 33.82
N ILE A 124 -4.64 -13.84 32.65
CA ILE A 124 -4.09 -15.18 32.43
C ILE A 124 -2.59 -15.02 32.18
N LYS A 125 -1.76 -15.55 33.07
CA LYS A 125 -0.30 -15.39 33.01
C LYS A 125 0.42 -16.62 32.48
N TYR A 126 1.37 -16.41 31.59
CA TYR A 126 2.33 -17.40 31.08
C TYR A 126 3.77 -16.89 31.34
N PRO A 127 4.24 -16.90 32.60
CA PRO A 127 5.47 -16.20 33.00
C PRO A 127 6.76 -16.77 32.41
N ASP A 128 6.74 -18.02 31.93
CA ASP A 128 7.94 -18.68 31.39
C ASP A 128 8.21 -18.35 29.90
N GLY A 129 7.51 -17.36 29.33
CA GLY A 129 7.64 -17.00 27.92
C GLY A 129 7.22 -18.10 26.95
N GLY A 130 6.61 -19.15 27.46
CA GLY A 130 6.08 -20.27 26.68
C GLY A 130 4.92 -19.80 25.80
N ARG A 131 4.86 -20.29 24.56
CA ARG A 131 3.75 -20.01 23.66
C ARG A 131 2.64 -21.01 23.92
N PRO A 132 1.51 -20.60 24.51
CA PRO A 132 0.37 -21.49 24.64
C PRO A 132 -0.19 -21.76 23.23
N THR A 133 -0.61 -23.02 23.01
CA THR A 133 -1.37 -23.37 21.81
C THR A 133 -2.77 -22.73 21.87
N ASP A 134 -3.44 -22.58 20.74
CA ASP A 134 -4.77 -21.98 20.70
C ASP A 134 -5.78 -22.81 21.51
N ALA A 135 -5.65 -24.14 21.58
CA ALA A 135 -6.45 -24.99 22.44
C ALA A 135 -6.26 -24.68 23.93
N VAL A 136 -5.03 -24.40 24.35
CA VAL A 136 -4.70 -23.98 25.73
C VAL A 136 -5.27 -22.61 26.01
N LEU A 137 -5.08 -21.64 25.08
CA LEU A 137 -5.65 -20.31 25.17
C LEU A 137 -7.17 -20.34 25.27
N ARG A 138 -7.84 -21.11 24.42
CA ARG A 138 -9.29 -21.29 24.48
C ARG A 138 -9.76 -21.78 25.86
N THR A 139 -9.14 -22.83 26.40
CA THR A 139 -9.49 -23.40 27.72
C THR A 139 -9.28 -22.36 28.82
N ALA A 140 -8.15 -21.66 28.81
CA ALA A 140 -7.82 -20.67 29.83
C ALA A 140 -8.75 -19.44 29.77
N VAL A 141 -9.06 -18.94 28.58
CA VAL A 141 -9.97 -17.80 28.38
C VAL A 141 -11.37 -18.18 28.85
N LEU A 142 -11.94 -19.27 28.36
CA LEU A 142 -13.31 -19.70 28.74
C LEU A 142 -13.45 -20.10 30.21
N GLY A 143 -12.36 -20.51 30.87
CA GLY A 143 -12.29 -20.77 32.30
C GLY A 143 -12.10 -19.52 33.14
N GLY A 144 -11.54 -18.45 32.59
CA GLY A 144 -11.19 -17.23 33.30
C GLY A 144 -12.18 -16.07 33.18
N VAL A 145 -12.90 -15.98 32.06
CA VAL A 145 -13.87 -14.88 31.81
C VAL A 145 -15.05 -14.98 32.75
N ASN A 146 -15.65 -13.88 33.14
CA ASN A 146 -16.78 -13.85 34.03
C ASN A 146 -18.02 -14.55 33.40
N PRO A 147 -18.95 -15.11 34.24
CA PRO A 147 -20.07 -15.85 33.72
C PRO A 147 -20.99 -15.08 32.76
N LYS A 148 -21.14 -13.76 32.99
CA LYS A 148 -21.95 -12.91 32.07
C LYS A 148 -21.31 -12.83 30.69
N ALA A 149 -20.02 -12.50 30.59
CA ALA A 149 -19.32 -12.43 29.30
C ALA A 149 -19.36 -13.78 28.54
N LYS A 150 -19.27 -14.90 29.28
CA LYS A 150 -19.40 -16.22 28.70
C LYS A 150 -20.79 -16.48 28.16
N SER A 151 -21.83 -16.14 28.93
CA SER A 151 -23.23 -16.28 28.52
C SER A 151 -23.55 -15.41 27.28
N ASP A 152 -23.06 -14.14 27.25
CA ASP A 152 -23.23 -13.23 26.12
C ASP A 152 -22.57 -13.80 24.84
N TRP A 153 -21.37 -14.39 24.98
CA TRP A 153 -20.66 -15.05 23.88
C TRP A 153 -21.39 -16.32 23.40
N GLU A 154 -21.91 -17.16 24.31
CA GLU A 154 -22.69 -18.36 23.96
C GLU A 154 -23.96 -17.96 23.18
N SER A 155 -24.65 -16.91 23.63
CA SER A 155 -25.82 -16.35 22.94
C SER A 155 -25.46 -15.80 21.55
N PHE A 156 -24.34 -15.08 21.46
CA PHE A 156 -23.82 -14.57 20.17
C PHE A 156 -23.54 -15.69 19.18
N LEU A 157 -22.90 -16.77 19.63
CA LEU A 157 -22.63 -17.94 18.78
C LEU A 157 -23.93 -18.59 18.30
N ALA A 158 -24.92 -18.74 19.19
CA ALA A 158 -26.22 -19.33 18.85
C ALA A 158 -27.01 -18.44 17.84
N ALA A 159 -26.82 -17.13 17.88
CA ALA A 159 -27.45 -16.17 16.97
C ALA A 159 -26.72 -16.02 15.62
N ARG A 160 -25.54 -16.62 15.45
CA ARG A 160 -24.81 -16.60 14.17
C ARG A 160 -25.36 -17.67 13.24
N PRO A 161 -25.71 -17.33 11.97
CA PRO A 161 -26.06 -18.34 10.99
C PRO A 161 -24.82 -19.21 10.69
N PRO A 162 -24.94 -20.52 10.53
CA PRO A 162 -23.80 -21.37 10.17
C PRO A 162 -23.29 -21.00 8.77
N LEU A 163 -21.97 -21.04 8.57
CA LEU A 163 -21.37 -20.90 7.23
C LEU A 163 -21.79 -22.09 6.36
N GLN A 164 -22.67 -21.83 5.41
CA GLN A 164 -23.17 -22.86 4.51
C GLN A 164 -22.15 -23.15 3.42
N ARG A 165 -21.69 -24.41 3.35
CA ARG A 165 -20.82 -24.88 2.27
C ARG A 165 -21.67 -25.37 1.10
N GLN A 166 -21.37 -24.87 -0.09
CA GLN A 166 -21.99 -25.35 -1.33
C GLN A 166 -21.42 -26.73 -1.69
N PRO A 167 -22.24 -27.61 -2.31
CA PRO A 167 -21.70 -28.85 -2.89
C PRO A 167 -20.66 -28.55 -3.97
N GLY A 168 -19.57 -29.24 -3.92
CA GLY A 168 -18.44 -29.06 -4.82
C GLY A 168 -17.32 -28.24 -4.20
N GLU A 169 -16.17 -28.33 -4.80
CA GLU A 169 -14.95 -27.64 -4.35
C GLU A 169 -14.58 -26.57 -5.38
N VAL A 170 -13.98 -25.48 -4.91
CA VAL A 170 -13.30 -24.55 -5.79
C VAL A 170 -12.11 -25.31 -6.38
N PRO A 171 -11.93 -25.31 -7.73
CA PRO A 171 -10.82 -26.04 -8.34
C PRO A 171 -9.49 -25.67 -7.69
N ASN A 172 -8.73 -26.71 -7.32
CA ASN A 172 -7.49 -26.59 -6.52
C ASN A 172 -6.31 -26.15 -7.39
N TYR A 173 -6.35 -24.91 -7.86
CA TYR A 173 -5.28 -24.32 -8.67
C TYR A 173 -3.96 -24.22 -7.88
N GLU A 174 -4.03 -23.98 -6.60
CA GLU A 174 -2.91 -23.80 -5.70
C GLU A 174 -2.23 -25.12 -5.30
N HIS A 175 -2.76 -26.28 -5.72
CA HIS A 175 -2.27 -27.59 -5.31
C HIS A 175 -2.19 -27.76 -3.77
N ARG A 176 -3.22 -27.32 -3.06
CA ARG A 176 -3.34 -27.46 -1.60
C ARG A 176 -3.70 -28.89 -1.24
N ASP A 177 -3.30 -29.33 -0.04
CA ASP A 177 -3.71 -30.63 0.50
C ASP A 177 -5.23 -30.71 0.67
N GLU A 178 -5.84 -29.60 1.12
CA GLU A 178 -7.28 -29.43 1.20
C GLU A 178 -7.74 -28.32 0.23
N PRO A 179 -8.52 -28.65 -0.79
CA PRO A 179 -9.11 -27.66 -1.69
C PRO A 179 -10.00 -26.65 -0.95
N VAL A 180 -10.01 -25.41 -1.45
CA VAL A 180 -10.90 -24.37 -0.93
C VAL A 180 -12.36 -24.77 -1.19
N LYS A 181 -13.19 -24.72 -0.15
CA LYS A 181 -14.62 -25.04 -0.22
C LYS A 181 -15.42 -23.75 -0.42
N TYR A 182 -16.32 -23.76 -1.38
CA TYR A 182 -17.16 -22.60 -1.65
C TYR A 182 -18.16 -22.36 -0.52
N GLN A 183 -18.18 -21.15 0.01
CA GLN A 183 -19.16 -20.69 0.99
C GLN A 183 -20.28 -19.92 0.29
N ALA A 184 -21.53 -20.10 0.73
CA ALA A 184 -22.64 -19.25 0.30
C ALA A 184 -22.50 -17.82 0.89
N PRO A 185 -22.91 -16.77 0.15
CA PRO A 185 -22.86 -15.40 0.66
C PRO A 185 -23.76 -15.24 1.90
N LEU A 186 -23.34 -14.35 2.81
CA LEU A 186 -24.13 -13.97 3.98
C LEU A 186 -24.85 -12.63 3.73
N SER A 187 -25.90 -12.36 4.48
CA SER A 187 -26.46 -11.02 4.56
C SER A 187 -25.43 -10.03 5.15
N PRO A 188 -25.52 -8.71 4.88
CA PRO A 188 -24.57 -7.73 5.44
C PRO A 188 -24.46 -7.81 6.97
N ARG A 189 -25.57 -7.95 7.68
CA ARG A 189 -25.59 -8.06 9.15
C ARG A 189 -24.98 -9.36 9.64
N ASP A 190 -25.16 -10.46 8.92
CA ASP A 190 -24.61 -11.74 9.31
C ASP A 190 -23.09 -11.82 9.03
N SER A 191 -22.64 -11.22 7.94
CA SER A 191 -21.21 -11.08 7.64
C SER A 191 -20.45 -10.33 8.74
N MET A 192 -21.04 -9.27 9.29
CA MET A 192 -20.46 -8.51 10.41
C MET A 192 -20.23 -9.39 11.65
N LYS A 193 -21.07 -10.38 11.90
CA LYS A 193 -20.91 -11.33 13.03
C LYS A 193 -19.67 -12.25 12.89
N TYR A 194 -19.08 -12.31 11.70
CA TYR A 194 -17.87 -13.06 11.38
C TYR A 194 -16.63 -12.19 11.21
N THR A 195 -16.79 -10.88 11.43
CA THR A 195 -15.75 -9.88 11.15
C THR A 195 -15.22 -9.31 12.45
N GLN A 196 -13.93 -9.45 12.65
CA GLN A 196 -13.18 -8.88 13.78
C GLN A 196 -12.65 -7.50 13.42
N VAL A 197 -12.83 -6.54 14.33
CA VAL A 197 -12.09 -5.28 14.43
C VAL A 197 -11.48 -5.19 15.84
N PRO A 198 -10.53 -4.28 16.13
CA PRO A 198 -9.98 -4.12 17.47
C PRO A 198 -11.09 -3.89 18.51
N ALA A 199 -10.90 -4.40 19.71
CA ALA A 199 -11.94 -4.42 20.78
C ALA A 199 -12.54 -3.03 21.11
N ASP A 200 -11.76 -1.97 20.94
CA ASP A 200 -12.17 -0.58 21.17
C ASP A 200 -12.79 0.10 19.92
N PHE A 201 -13.13 -0.68 18.87
CA PHE A 201 -13.84 -0.20 17.68
C PHE A 201 -15.22 -0.85 17.55
N ASP A 202 -16.16 -0.11 16.99
CA ASP A 202 -17.42 -0.60 16.48
C ASP A 202 -17.38 -0.67 14.96
N LEU A 203 -17.73 -1.83 14.39
CA LEU A 203 -17.95 -1.97 12.95
C LEU A 203 -19.40 -1.61 12.64
N GLN A 204 -19.62 -0.60 11.82
CA GLN A 204 -20.94 -0.11 11.42
C GLN A 204 -21.15 -0.28 9.92
N LEU A 205 -22.34 -0.73 9.51
CA LEU A 205 -22.71 -0.81 8.11
C LEU A 205 -23.24 0.56 7.66
N PHE A 206 -22.56 1.19 6.70
CA PHE A 206 -22.99 2.45 6.10
C PHE A 206 -23.93 2.24 4.93
N ALA A 207 -23.57 1.35 4.00
CA ALA A 207 -24.39 1.01 2.83
C ALA A 207 -24.10 -0.41 2.35
N SER A 208 -25.03 -1.03 1.67
CA SER A 208 -24.88 -2.37 1.11
C SER A 208 -25.75 -2.59 -0.12
N GLU A 209 -25.67 -3.77 -0.69
CA GLU A 209 -26.61 -4.24 -1.71
C GLU A 209 -28.06 -4.19 -1.20
N PRO A 210 -29.05 -3.84 -2.01
CA PRO A 210 -28.97 -3.54 -3.46
C PRO A 210 -28.61 -2.08 -3.80
N ASP A 211 -28.50 -1.19 -2.80
CA ASP A 211 -28.30 0.24 -3.03
C ASP A 211 -26.86 0.56 -3.47
N VAL A 212 -25.89 -0.22 -2.99
CA VAL A 212 -24.49 -0.18 -3.41
C VAL A 212 -24.05 -1.57 -3.89
N VAL A 213 -23.50 -1.64 -5.11
CA VAL A 213 -23.10 -2.91 -5.74
C VAL A 213 -21.67 -2.79 -6.28
N LYS A 214 -20.81 -3.73 -5.91
CA LYS A 214 -19.40 -3.76 -6.35
C LYS A 214 -18.69 -2.43 -6.17
N PRO A 215 -18.72 -1.82 -4.97
CA PRO A 215 -17.95 -0.61 -4.70
C PRO A 215 -16.46 -0.92 -4.78
N ILE A 216 -15.71 -0.05 -5.47
CA ILE A 216 -14.26 -0.21 -5.65
C ILE A 216 -13.47 0.92 -5.01
N PHE A 217 -14.11 2.08 -4.83
CA PHE A 217 -13.48 3.29 -4.31
C PHE A 217 -14.51 4.21 -3.67
N VAL A 218 -14.10 5.01 -2.69
CA VAL A 218 -14.89 6.09 -2.10
C VAL A 218 -14.04 7.34 -1.97
N ALA A 219 -14.63 8.48 -2.22
CA ALA A 219 -14.12 9.80 -1.86
C ALA A 219 -15.25 10.64 -1.28
N TRP A 220 -14.92 11.77 -0.67
CA TRP A 220 -15.93 12.64 -0.06
C TRP A 220 -15.81 14.06 -0.59
N ASP A 221 -16.95 14.69 -0.79
CA ASP A 221 -17.01 16.10 -1.18
C ASP A 221 -16.82 17.04 0.04
N GLU A 222 -16.84 18.35 -0.20
CA GLU A 222 -16.70 19.35 0.86
C GLU A 222 -17.90 19.41 1.81
N ARG A 223 -19.00 18.71 1.52
CA ARG A 223 -20.15 18.51 2.43
C ARG A 223 -19.99 17.25 3.28
N GLY A 224 -18.98 16.44 3.02
CA GLY A 224 -18.75 15.15 3.68
C GLY A 224 -19.61 14.01 3.14
N ARG A 225 -20.30 14.19 1.99
CA ARG A 225 -21.07 13.13 1.35
C ARG A 225 -20.15 12.10 0.70
N ALA A 226 -20.49 10.83 0.81
CA ALA A 226 -19.69 9.74 0.24
C ALA A 226 -20.02 9.55 -1.25
N TRP A 227 -19.01 9.65 -2.11
CA TRP A 227 -19.08 9.39 -3.54
C TRP A 227 -18.45 8.04 -3.84
N VAL A 228 -19.25 7.08 -4.25
CA VAL A 228 -18.89 5.67 -4.38
C VAL A 228 -18.76 5.31 -5.85
N VAL A 229 -17.63 4.75 -6.24
CA VAL A 229 -17.40 4.18 -7.57
C VAL A 229 -17.85 2.72 -7.53
N GLU A 230 -18.86 2.38 -8.34
CA GLU A 230 -19.34 1.02 -8.54
C GLU A 230 -18.76 0.44 -9.84
N ALA A 231 -18.04 -0.66 -9.75
CA ALA A 231 -17.46 -1.38 -10.89
C ALA A 231 -18.17 -2.72 -11.11
N ARG A 232 -19.45 -2.64 -11.50
CA ARG A 232 -20.35 -3.81 -11.63
C ARG A 232 -19.92 -4.83 -12.66
N ASP A 233 -19.22 -4.39 -13.68
CA ASP A 233 -18.73 -5.17 -14.80
C ASP A 233 -17.27 -5.64 -14.63
N TYR A 234 -16.62 -5.27 -13.52
CA TYR A 234 -15.25 -5.69 -13.23
C TYR A 234 -15.17 -7.18 -12.89
N PRO A 235 -14.19 -7.94 -13.45
CA PRO A 235 -13.11 -7.50 -14.34
C PRO A 235 -13.39 -7.74 -15.84
N HIS A 236 -14.55 -8.23 -16.22
CA HIS A 236 -14.84 -8.77 -17.56
C HIS A 236 -15.53 -7.78 -18.51
N GLY A 237 -16.11 -6.72 -17.99
CA GLY A 237 -16.99 -5.81 -18.74
C GLY A 237 -16.28 -4.71 -19.52
N LEU A 238 -15.01 -4.89 -19.89
CA LEU A 238 -14.35 -3.93 -20.77
C LEU A 238 -15.07 -3.86 -22.13
N VAL A 239 -15.71 -2.71 -22.40
CA VAL A 239 -16.40 -2.45 -23.66
C VAL A 239 -15.51 -1.68 -24.64
N GLY A 240 -15.96 -1.55 -25.89
CA GLY A 240 -15.31 -0.76 -26.92
C GLY A 240 -15.23 0.71 -26.56
N GLU A 241 -14.39 1.46 -27.26
CA GLU A 241 -14.30 2.91 -27.09
C GLU A 241 -15.62 3.56 -27.51
N GLY A 242 -16.19 4.41 -26.64
CA GLY A 242 -17.49 5.06 -26.86
C GLY A 242 -18.72 4.19 -26.59
N GLU A 243 -18.54 2.90 -26.27
CA GLU A 243 -19.65 2.04 -25.87
C GLU A 243 -19.96 2.17 -24.37
N PRO A 244 -21.23 2.11 -23.97
CA PRO A 244 -21.60 2.25 -22.56
C PRO A 244 -21.22 1.02 -21.74
N GLY A 245 -20.49 1.23 -20.62
CA GLY A 245 -20.28 0.22 -19.59
C GLY A 245 -21.47 0.10 -18.63
N LEU A 246 -21.34 -0.74 -17.61
CA LEU A 246 -22.37 -0.95 -16.58
C LEU A 246 -22.07 -0.22 -15.27
N ALA A 247 -20.90 0.39 -15.16
CA ALA A 247 -20.44 1.02 -13.94
C ALA A 247 -21.05 2.41 -13.73
N ALA A 248 -21.05 2.86 -12.47
CA ALA A 248 -21.63 4.13 -12.07
C ALA A 248 -20.85 4.78 -10.92
N ILE A 249 -21.10 6.09 -10.73
CA ILE A 249 -20.70 6.82 -9.54
C ILE A 249 -21.96 7.26 -8.82
N LYS A 250 -22.07 6.94 -7.54
CA LYS A 250 -23.20 7.30 -6.69
C LYS A 250 -22.78 8.24 -5.56
N ILE A 251 -23.67 9.19 -5.25
CA ILE A 251 -23.60 9.98 -4.02
C ILE A 251 -24.48 9.27 -3.00
N CYS A 252 -23.89 8.88 -1.88
CA CYS A 252 -24.54 8.21 -0.77
C CYS A 252 -24.56 9.16 0.42
N GLU A 253 -25.73 9.48 0.91
CA GLU A 253 -25.96 10.47 1.97
C GLU A 253 -26.63 9.81 3.19
N ASP A 254 -26.16 10.14 4.37
CA ASP A 254 -26.79 9.91 5.67
C ASP A 254 -27.52 11.21 6.04
N THR A 255 -28.81 11.29 5.78
CA THR A 255 -29.56 12.55 5.92
C THR A 255 -30.14 12.74 7.32
N ASP A 256 -30.26 11.66 8.10
CA ASP A 256 -30.79 11.71 9.48
C ASP A 256 -29.72 11.60 10.58
N GLY A 257 -28.46 11.33 10.19
CA GLY A 257 -27.31 11.29 11.09
C GLY A 257 -27.19 10.00 11.90
N ASP A 258 -27.81 8.89 11.48
CA ASP A 258 -27.76 7.61 12.18
C ASP A 258 -26.50 6.78 11.86
N GLY A 259 -25.70 7.25 10.89
CA GLY A 259 -24.46 6.61 10.44
C GLY A 259 -24.64 5.64 9.28
N LYS A 260 -25.82 5.62 8.65
CA LYS A 260 -26.14 4.84 7.46
C LYS A 260 -26.61 5.75 6.34
N ALA A 261 -26.33 5.36 5.11
CA ALA A 261 -26.87 6.07 3.97
C ALA A 261 -28.35 5.72 3.78
N ASP A 262 -29.18 6.76 3.59
CA ASP A 262 -30.62 6.67 3.36
C ASP A 262 -31.02 7.33 2.03
N LYS A 263 -30.09 8.04 1.38
CA LYS A 263 -30.31 8.65 0.06
C LYS A 263 -29.18 8.30 -0.90
N PHE A 264 -29.54 7.83 -2.09
CA PHE A 264 -28.62 7.39 -3.13
C PHE A 264 -28.93 8.09 -4.45
N THR A 265 -27.98 8.89 -4.94
CA THR A 265 -28.12 9.61 -6.21
C THR A 265 -27.09 9.10 -7.20
N ILE A 266 -27.50 8.69 -8.40
CA ILE A 266 -26.58 8.36 -9.48
C ILE A 266 -26.08 9.67 -10.09
N PHE A 267 -24.80 9.98 -9.83
CA PHE A 267 -24.14 11.16 -10.39
C PHE A 267 -23.73 10.95 -11.86
N ALA A 268 -23.18 9.79 -12.17
CA ALA A 268 -22.84 9.40 -13.53
C ALA A 268 -23.01 7.90 -13.72
N ASP A 269 -23.53 7.49 -14.87
CA ASP A 269 -23.69 6.09 -15.26
C ASP A 269 -22.95 5.79 -16.58
N LYS A 270 -23.08 4.54 -17.04
CA LYS A 270 -22.51 4.06 -18.32
C LYS A 270 -21.00 4.24 -18.42
N LEU A 271 -20.30 4.17 -17.28
CA LEU A 271 -18.85 4.25 -17.21
C LEU A 271 -18.24 2.88 -17.55
N ASN A 272 -17.06 2.90 -18.15
CA ASN A 272 -16.34 1.71 -18.57
C ASN A 272 -15.20 1.42 -17.57
N LEU A 273 -15.44 0.50 -16.64
CA LEU A 273 -14.48 0.09 -15.59
C LEU A 273 -13.79 1.28 -14.88
N PRO A 274 -14.53 2.19 -14.25
CA PRO A 274 -13.92 3.24 -13.42
C PRO A 274 -13.27 2.60 -12.19
N THR A 275 -12.14 3.15 -11.75
CA THR A 275 -11.36 2.60 -10.64
C THR A 275 -11.17 3.58 -9.48
N ALA A 276 -11.23 4.88 -9.71
CA ALA A 276 -11.10 5.91 -8.67
C ALA A 276 -11.62 7.27 -9.15
N ILE A 277 -11.85 8.17 -8.20
CA ILE A 277 -12.23 9.56 -8.44
C ILE A 277 -11.41 10.51 -7.57
N VAL A 278 -11.27 11.76 -8.02
CA VAL A 278 -10.70 12.86 -7.22
C VAL A 278 -11.42 14.17 -7.52
N PHE A 279 -11.75 14.92 -6.46
CA PHE A 279 -12.43 16.22 -6.59
C PHE A 279 -11.48 17.31 -7.08
N VAL A 280 -11.91 18.10 -8.06
CA VAL A 280 -11.15 19.21 -8.64
C VAL A 280 -12.06 20.15 -9.40
N ASN A 281 -11.80 21.48 -9.34
CA ASN A 281 -12.46 22.52 -10.13
C ASN A 281 -14.01 22.46 -10.10
N GLY A 282 -14.59 22.07 -8.96
CA GLY A 282 -16.04 21.96 -8.78
C GLY A 282 -16.68 20.77 -9.50
N GLY A 283 -15.87 19.77 -9.88
CA GLY A 283 -16.28 18.47 -10.43
C GLY A 283 -15.38 17.36 -9.91
N ILE A 284 -15.34 16.25 -10.65
CA ILE A 284 -14.45 15.11 -10.36
C ILE A 284 -13.67 14.69 -11.60
N LEU A 285 -12.45 14.24 -11.40
CA LEU A 285 -11.73 13.42 -12.38
C LEU A 285 -11.92 11.95 -12.03
N VAL A 286 -12.18 11.15 -13.06
CA VAL A 286 -12.45 9.71 -12.96
C VAL A 286 -11.38 8.95 -13.74
N SER A 287 -10.72 7.99 -13.13
CA SER A 287 -9.94 7.00 -13.87
C SER A 287 -10.89 5.98 -14.48
N GLU A 288 -11.14 6.07 -15.76
CA GLU A 288 -11.99 5.17 -16.52
C GLU A 288 -11.13 4.46 -17.58
N ALA A 289 -11.24 3.17 -17.69
CA ALA A 289 -10.50 2.27 -18.61
C ALA A 289 -9.33 2.92 -19.40
N ARG A 290 -9.59 3.63 -20.51
CA ARG A 290 -8.57 4.21 -21.42
C ARG A 290 -8.26 5.67 -21.15
N HIS A 291 -9.02 6.32 -20.23
CA HIS A 291 -9.06 7.77 -20.10
C HIS A 291 -9.07 8.24 -18.65
N MET A 292 -8.62 9.48 -18.43
CA MET A 292 -9.08 10.29 -17.31
C MET A 292 -10.22 11.16 -17.82
N LEU A 293 -11.41 11.03 -17.22
CA LEU A 293 -12.61 11.83 -17.55
C LEU A 293 -12.80 12.93 -16.52
N PHE A 294 -13.13 14.14 -16.97
CA PHE A 294 -13.67 15.17 -16.12
C PHE A 294 -15.22 15.14 -16.21
N LEU A 295 -15.86 15.04 -15.05
CA LEU A 295 -17.31 15.05 -14.90
C LEU A 295 -17.71 16.18 -13.98
N LYS A 296 -18.76 16.93 -14.34
CA LYS A 296 -19.24 18.03 -13.51
C LYS A 296 -20.77 18.18 -13.62
N ASP A 297 -21.36 18.55 -12.51
CA ASP A 297 -22.73 19.08 -12.41
C ASP A 297 -22.65 20.61 -12.49
N THR A 298 -23.31 21.23 -13.47
CA THR A 298 -23.32 22.69 -13.63
C THR A 298 -24.66 23.30 -13.22
N ASN A 299 -25.71 22.50 -13.08
CA ASN A 299 -27.06 22.94 -12.77
C ASN A 299 -27.50 22.67 -11.32
N GLY A 300 -26.74 21.89 -10.55
CA GLY A 300 -26.96 21.64 -9.13
C GLY A 300 -27.98 20.52 -8.84
N ASP A 301 -28.19 19.58 -9.78
CA ASP A 301 -29.12 18.46 -9.60
C ASP A 301 -28.42 17.16 -9.14
N ASP A 302 -27.14 17.24 -8.77
CA ASP A 302 -26.27 16.12 -8.38
C ASP A 302 -26.11 15.07 -9.50
N LYS A 303 -26.15 15.50 -10.79
CA LYS A 303 -25.88 14.67 -11.97
C LYS A 303 -24.87 15.34 -12.89
N ALA A 304 -23.99 14.55 -13.48
CA ALA A 304 -23.01 15.07 -14.41
C ALA A 304 -23.65 15.47 -15.75
N ASP A 305 -23.60 16.76 -16.10
CA ASP A 305 -23.98 17.31 -17.40
C ASP A 305 -22.77 17.70 -18.27
N VAL A 306 -21.56 17.69 -17.71
CA VAL A 306 -20.28 17.79 -18.42
C VAL A 306 -19.55 16.47 -18.37
N ARG A 307 -19.07 15.99 -19.52
CA ARG A 307 -18.23 14.78 -19.64
C ARG A 307 -17.14 15.01 -20.68
N GLU A 308 -15.89 15.15 -20.24
CA GLU A 308 -14.74 15.47 -21.09
C GLU A 308 -13.57 14.53 -20.85
N VAL A 309 -12.93 14.05 -21.93
CA VAL A 309 -11.68 13.30 -21.86
C VAL A 309 -10.52 14.27 -21.68
N ILE A 310 -9.85 14.20 -20.53
CA ILE A 310 -8.74 15.07 -20.19
C ILE A 310 -7.40 14.43 -20.56
N LEU A 311 -7.24 13.13 -20.31
CA LEU A 311 -5.97 12.43 -20.48
C LEU A 311 -6.18 11.03 -21.06
N PRO A 312 -6.08 10.88 -22.39
CA PRO A 312 -6.12 9.57 -23.05
C PRO A 312 -4.75 8.87 -23.00
N GLY A 313 -4.71 7.58 -23.36
CA GLY A 313 -3.44 6.86 -23.55
C GLY A 313 -3.18 5.78 -22.48
N TRP A 314 -4.15 5.53 -21.61
CA TRP A 314 -4.05 4.46 -20.61
C TRP A 314 -4.32 3.10 -21.24
N GLY A 315 -3.48 2.14 -20.88
CA GLY A 315 -3.62 0.77 -21.35
C GLY A 315 -4.73 0.00 -20.63
N VAL A 316 -5.25 -1.02 -21.33
CA VAL A 316 -6.31 -1.90 -20.83
C VAL A 316 -5.96 -3.38 -21.05
N GLY A 317 -4.67 -3.68 -21.17
CA GLY A 317 -4.18 -5.05 -21.40
C GLY A 317 -4.47 -6.00 -20.24
N ASP A 318 -4.62 -5.45 -19.04
CA ASP A 318 -5.01 -6.16 -17.81
C ASP A 318 -5.92 -5.24 -16.99
N THR A 319 -7.18 -5.60 -16.81
CA THR A 319 -8.16 -4.79 -16.08
C THR A 319 -7.88 -4.71 -14.58
N HIS A 320 -7.07 -5.62 -14.03
CA HIS A 320 -6.58 -5.55 -12.64
C HIS A 320 -5.32 -4.67 -12.50
N ALA A 321 -4.86 -4.04 -13.56
CA ALA A 321 -3.60 -3.32 -13.58
C ALA A 321 -3.71 -1.95 -14.28
N MET A 322 -4.91 -1.42 -14.39
CA MET A 322 -5.19 -0.10 -14.94
C MET A 322 -4.79 1.00 -13.95
N GLN A 323 -4.95 2.25 -14.35
CA GLN A 323 -4.80 3.40 -13.46
C GLN A 323 -5.85 3.36 -12.35
N SER A 324 -5.46 3.77 -11.14
CA SER A 324 -6.31 3.66 -9.93
C SER A 324 -5.83 4.58 -8.81
N ASN A 325 -6.53 4.56 -7.67
CA ASN A 325 -6.13 5.24 -6.43
C ASN A 325 -5.83 6.73 -6.63
N LEU A 326 -6.75 7.45 -7.30
CA LEU A 326 -6.60 8.89 -7.48
C LEU A 326 -6.68 9.63 -6.15
N GLY A 327 -5.78 10.59 -5.96
CA GLY A 327 -5.75 11.44 -4.78
C GLY A 327 -5.13 12.81 -5.08
N ARG A 328 -5.42 13.81 -4.24
CA ARG A 328 -4.77 15.11 -4.32
C ARG A 328 -3.52 15.12 -3.46
N GLY A 329 -2.39 15.47 -4.06
CA GLY A 329 -1.15 15.69 -3.33
C GLY A 329 -1.13 17.03 -2.59
N PHE A 330 -0.26 17.13 -1.60
CA PHE A 330 -0.03 18.40 -0.88
C PHE A 330 0.48 19.49 -1.82
N ASP A 331 1.22 19.12 -2.85
CA ASP A 331 1.76 20.00 -3.90
C ASP A 331 0.73 20.46 -4.96
N ASN A 332 -0.56 20.26 -4.68
CA ASN A 332 -1.69 20.57 -5.57
C ASN A 332 -1.71 19.81 -6.90
N TRP A 333 -0.84 18.82 -7.09
CA TRP A 333 -0.95 17.88 -8.18
C TRP A 333 -1.95 16.76 -7.83
N LEU A 334 -2.48 16.14 -8.87
CA LEU A 334 -3.27 14.92 -8.74
C LEU A 334 -2.36 13.71 -8.93
N TYR A 335 -2.50 12.74 -8.07
CA TYR A 335 -1.69 11.52 -8.06
C TYR A 335 -2.54 10.31 -8.39
N GLY A 336 -1.90 9.25 -8.85
CA GLY A 336 -2.51 7.94 -9.02
C GLY A 336 -1.47 6.84 -9.13
N ALA A 337 -1.95 5.62 -9.06
CA ALA A 337 -1.18 4.41 -9.29
C ALA A 337 -1.54 3.80 -10.65
N VAL A 338 -0.60 3.12 -11.29
CA VAL A 338 -0.84 2.30 -12.48
C VAL A 338 -0.07 1.01 -12.38
N GLY A 339 -0.70 -0.09 -12.78
CA GLY A 339 -0.10 -1.41 -12.83
C GLY A 339 0.46 -1.76 -14.21
N TYR A 340 0.35 -3.03 -14.60
CA TYR A 340 0.93 -3.56 -15.85
C TYR A 340 0.31 -3.01 -17.13
N SER A 341 -0.88 -2.39 -17.04
CA SER A 341 -1.56 -1.86 -18.22
C SER A 341 -0.86 -0.65 -18.84
N ASN A 342 0.02 0.01 -18.08
CA ASN A 342 0.92 1.04 -18.58
C ASN A 342 0.21 2.33 -19.05
N PHE A 343 1.01 3.32 -19.40
CA PHE A 343 0.60 4.53 -20.12
C PHE A 343 1.45 4.70 -21.38
N ARG A 344 0.84 5.14 -22.49
CA ARG A 344 1.53 5.58 -23.70
C ARG A 344 0.72 6.66 -24.40
N GLY A 345 1.26 7.86 -24.47
CA GLY A 345 0.56 8.99 -25.08
C GLY A 345 1.43 10.25 -25.15
N SER A 346 0.91 11.30 -25.76
CA SER A 346 1.55 12.61 -25.81
C SER A 346 0.83 13.58 -24.88
N VAL A 347 1.55 14.20 -23.94
CA VAL A 347 1.03 15.12 -22.93
C VAL A 347 1.94 16.33 -22.84
N GLY A 348 1.36 17.55 -22.95
CA GLY A 348 2.14 18.79 -22.91
C GLY A 348 3.24 18.85 -23.98
N GLY A 349 3.00 18.24 -25.14
CA GLY A 349 3.97 18.17 -26.24
C GLY A 349 5.13 17.20 -26.02
N LYS A 350 5.06 16.32 -25.02
CA LYS A 350 6.04 15.28 -24.74
C LYS A 350 5.43 13.90 -24.94
N ASP A 351 6.10 13.04 -25.69
CA ASP A 351 5.74 11.64 -25.79
C ASP A 351 6.20 10.90 -24.54
N LEU A 352 5.26 10.28 -23.84
CA LEU A 352 5.47 9.59 -22.58
C LEU A 352 5.13 8.11 -22.71
N GLN A 353 5.96 7.25 -22.12
CA GLN A 353 5.68 5.83 -21.96
C GLN A 353 6.24 5.35 -20.63
N PHE A 354 5.38 4.77 -19.78
CA PHE A 354 5.78 4.22 -18.49
C PHE A 354 4.91 3.02 -18.09
N GLY A 355 5.41 2.24 -17.14
CA GLY A 355 4.76 1.05 -16.57
C GLY A 355 4.27 1.28 -15.16
N GLN A 356 4.33 0.20 -14.34
CA GLN A 356 3.78 0.17 -12.99
C GLN A 356 4.49 1.12 -12.03
N GLY A 357 3.71 1.87 -11.26
CA GLY A 357 4.20 2.80 -10.26
C GLY A 357 3.24 3.95 -9.96
N ILE A 358 3.77 5.00 -9.38
CA ILE A 358 3.04 6.22 -9.04
C ILE A 358 3.32 7.31 -10.08
N PHE A 359 2.26 7.95 -10.55
CA PHE A 359 2.29 9.11 -11.42
C PHE A 359 1.58 10.30 -10.78
N ARG A 360 1.84 11.51 -11.31
CA ARG A 360 1.05 12.71 -11.00
C ARG A 360 0.75 13.50 -12.26
N PHE A 361 -0.32 14.29 -12.23
CA PHE A 361 -0.76 15.05 -13.40
C PHE A 361 -1.49 16.33 -13.00
N LYS A 362 -1.60 17.27 -13.93
CA LYS A 362 -2.41 18.48 -13.78
C LYS A 362 -3.85 18.20 -14.17
N ALA A 363 -4.78 18.85 -13.47
CA ALA A 363 -6.23 18.64 -13.64
C ALA A 363 -6.74 18.96 -15.06
N ASP A 364 -6.07 19.83 -15.78
CA ASP A 364 -6.35 20.23 -17.17
C ASP A 364 -5.65 19.33 -18.21
N GLY A 365 -4.95 18.28 -17.80
CA GLY A 365 -4.19 17.41 -18.68
C GLY A 365 -2.94 18.03 -19.31
N SER A 366 -2.54 19.23 -18.90
CA SER A 366 -1.37 19.95 -19.47
C SER A 366 -0.03 19.30 -19.14
N ALA A 367 0.04 18.50 -18.07
CA ALA A 367 1.25 17.81 -17.63
C ALA A 367 0.94 16.46 -16.99
N LEU A 368 1.80 15.49 -17.26
CA LEU A 368 1.81 14.16 -16.64
C LEU A 368 3.27 13.77 -16.34
N GLU A 369 3.52 13.33 -15.14
CA GLU A 369 4.83 12.89 -14.68
C GLU A 369 4.75 11.52 -14.03
N PHE A 370 5.65 10.62 -14.42
CA PHE A 370 5.85 9.34 -13.71
C PHE A 370 6.93 9.55 -12.65
N LEU A 371 6.60 9.25 -11.40
CA LEU A 371 7.47 9.57 -10.27
C LEU A 371 8.23 8.36 -9.75
N TYR A 372 7.52 7.29 -9.37
CA TYR A 372 8.13 6.20 -8.65
C TYR A 372 7.76 4.87 -9.28
N GLN A 373 8.78 4.15 -9.75
CA GLN A 373 8.57 2.81 -10.28
C GLN A 373 8.52 1.78 -9.15
N PHE A 374 7.50 0.92 -9.18
CA PHE A 374 7.39 -0.21 -8.29
C PHE A 374 7.74 -1.51 -9.01
N ASN A 375 8.06 -2.55 -8.24
CA ASN A 375 8.55 -3.80 -8.81
C ASN A 375 7.44 -4.75 -9.28
N ASN A 376 6.17 -4.44 -9.01
CA ASN A 376 5.03 -5.29 -9.34
C ASN A 376 3.78 -4.46 -9.63
N ASN A 377 2.64 -5.13 -9.89
CA ASN A 377 1.35 -4.50 -10.17
C ASN A 377 0.97 -3.53 -9.03
N THR A 378 0.99 -2.24 -9.32
CA THR A 378 0.77 -1.19 -8.34
C THR A 378 -0.72 -0.91 -8.23
N TRP A 379 -1.24 -0.97 -6.99
CA TRP A 379 -2.65 -0.71 -6.68
C TRP A 379 -2.83 0.05 -5.36
N GLY A 380 -1.91 0.92 -5.01
CA GLY A 380 -2.01 1.77 -3.83
C GLY A 380 -1.17 3.01 -3.93
N PHE A 381 -1.76 4.14 -3.54
CA PHE A 381 -1.14 5.44 -3.36
C PHE A 381 -1.59 6.04 -2.04
N GLY A 382 -0.68 6.65 -1.30
CA GLY A 382 -0.98 7.41 -0.09
C GLY A 382 0.12 8.40 0.27
N GLN A 383 -0.24 9.40 1.05
CA GLN A 383 0.70 10.36 1.62
C GLN A 383 0.51 10.43 3.14
N ASN A 384 1.64 10.43 3.87
CA ASN A 384 1.61 10.67 5.31
C ASN A 384 1.31 12.15 5.61
N ALA A 385 1.16 12.49 6.89
CA ALA A 385 0.88 13.87 7.31
C ALA A 385 2.02 14.87 7.01
N GLN A 386 3.18 14.39 6.57
CA GLN A 386 4.32 15.19 6.14
C GLN A 386 4.41 15.34 4.61
N GLY A 387 3.47 14.75 3.87
CA GLY A 387 3.43 14.80 2.40
C GLY A 387 4.43 13.87 1.70
N ASP A 388 5.00 12.89 2.40
CA ASP A 388 5.84 11.86 1.80
C ASP A 388 4.98 10.80 1.10
N VAL A 389 5.45 10.27 -0.04
CA VAL A 389 4.67 9.40 -0.93
C VAL A 389 4.95 7.93 -0.66
N PHE A 390 3.87 7.17 -0.56
CA PHE A 390 3.90 5.72 -0.35
C PHE A 390 2.95 5.01 -1.31
N GLY A 391 3.10 3.69 -1.41
CA GLY A 391 2.18 2.88 -2.17
C GLY A 391 2.31 1.40 -1.89
N SER A 392 1.43 0.61 -2.51
CA SER A 392 1.40 -0.84 -2.39
C SER A 392 1.43 -1.52 -3.74
N THR A 393 1.88 -2.77 -3.76
CA THR A 393 1.83 -3.63 -4.95
C THR A 393 1.33 -5.01 -4.61
N ALA A 394 0.72 -5.67 -5.57
CA ALA A 394 0.46 -7.10 -5.49
C ALA A 394 1.76 -7.90 -5.27
N ASN A 395 1.62 -9.15 -4.83
CA ASN A 395 2.68 -10.16 -4.78
C ASN A 395 3.86 -9.81 -3.85
N GLY A 396 3.57 -9.60 -2.57
CA GLY A 396 4.54 -9.67 -1.49
C GLY A 396 5.12 -8.35 -1.00
N ASN A 397 4.64 -7.22 -1.49
CA ASN A 397 5.14 -5.91 -1.06
C ASN A 397 3.99 -4.96 -0.70
N PRO A 398 3.48 -5.02 0.54
CA PRO A 398 2.35 -4.21 0.95
C PRO A 398 2.67 -2.72 1.08
N THR A 399 3.94 -2.33 1.18
CA THR A 399 4.28 -0.92 1.37
C THR A 399 5.65 -0.56 0.77
N PHE A 400 5.66 0.53 0.01
CA PHE A 400 6.83 1.14 -0.62
C PHE A 400 6.93 2.61 -0.24
N TYR A 401 8.15 3.10 -0.14
CA TYR A 401 8.47 4.52 -0.04
C TYR A 401 9.02 5.04 -1.36
N GLY A 402 8.39 6.10 -1.89
CA GLY A 402 8.84 6.81 -3.07
C GLY A 402 9.73 8.00 -2.71
N TYR A 403 11.03 7.94 -3.02
CA TYR A 403 12.00 8.97 -2.64
C TYR A 403 12.80 9.54 -3.81
N LEU A 404 13.11 8.73 -4.83
CA LEU A 404 13.84 9.21 -6.03
C LEU A 404 12.90 9.27 -7.24
N PRO A 405 12.45 10.46 -7.67
CA PRO A 405 11.54 10.59 -8.78
C PRO A 405 12.20 10.21 -10.12
N ALA A 406 11.58 9.28 -10.84
CA ALA A 406 12.09 8.76 -12.12
C ALA A 406 12.18 9.81 -13.24
N ASN A 407 11.29 10.81 -13.23
CA ASN A 407 11.25 11.89 -14.20
C ASN A 407 12.51 12.80 -14.18
N ILE A 408 13.28 12.79 -13.08
CA ILE A 408 14.53 13.56 -12.98
C ILE A 408 15.61 12.95 -13.89
N LEU A 409 15.73 11.61 -13.93
CA LEU A 409 16.73 10.92 -14.76
C LEU A 409 16.29 10.77 -16.21
N ASN A 410 15.03 10.50 -16.44
CA ASN A 410 14.50 10.26 -17.79
C ASN A 410 13.08 10.83 -17.93
N PRO A 411 12.94 12.10 -18.29
CA PRO A 411 11.64 12.77 -18.32
C PRO A 411 10.65 12.23 -19.34
N THR A 412 11.11 11.53 -20.38
CA THR A 412 10.25 11.05 -21.48
C THR A 412 9.97 9.55 -21.44
N GLN A 413 10.86 8.77 -20.88
CA GLN A 413 10.71 7.31 -20.72
C GLN A 413 11.07 6.88 -19.29
N PRO A 414 10.46 7.48 -18.29
CA PRO A 414 10.71 7.09 -16.91
C PRO A 414 10.17 5.67 -16.70
N GLY A 415 11.05 4.75 -16.38
CA GLY A 415 10.65 3.38 -16.14
C GLY A 415 10.23 2.64 -17.42
N ALA A 416 11.20 2.27 -18.27
CA ALA A 416 10.96 1.28 -19.32
C ALA A 416 10.50 -0.01 -18.64
N GLY A 417 9.17 -0.17 -18.52
CA GLY A 417 8.52 -1.26 -17.84
C GLY A 417 9.01 -2.60 -18.38
N ARG A 418 9.26 -3.55 -17.49
CA ARG A 418 9.33 -4.95 -17.89
C ARG A 418 8.09 -5.23 -18.75
N ARG A 419 8.30 -5.70 -19.98
CA ARG A 419 7.28 -6.41 -20.72
C ARG A 419 7.06 -7.75 -20.01
N GLY A 420 6.36 -7.73 -18.91
CA GLY A 420 5.87 -8.89 -18.20
C GLY A 420 4.36 -8.95 -18.36
N GLY A 421 3.90 -9.03 -19.60
CA GLY A 421 2.51 -9.34 -19.88
C GLY A 421 2.32 -10.84 -19.85
N PHE A 422 1.61 -11.37 -18.89
CA PHE A 422 0.93 -12.64 -19.07
C PHE A 422 -0.14 -12.45 -20.16
N GLY A 423 0.10 -13.07 -21.33
CA GLY A 423 -0.93 -13.51 -22.28
C GLY A 423 -1.85 -12.48 -22.91
N GLY A 424 -1.34 -11.47 -23.62
CA GLY A 424 -2.13 -10.79 -24.66
C GLY A 424 -1.97 -11.47 -26.01
N PRO A 425 -2.98 -11.47 -26.92
CA PRO A 425 -2.91 -12.10 -28.22
C PRO A 425 -1.78 -11.48 -29.06
N ARG A 426 -0.96 -12.33 -29.66
CA ARG A 426 0.16 -11.95 -30.50
C ARG A 426 -0.31 -11.10 -31.69
N GLY A 427 -0.10 -9.79 -31.60
CA GLY A 427 -0.17 -8.90 -32.76
C GLY A 427 0.97 -9.22 -33.73
N ASN A 428 0.62 -9.29 -34.99
CA ASN A 428 1.45 -9.61 -36.15
C ASN A 428 2.78 -8.83 -36.18
N PRO A 429 3.97 -9.45 -36.41
CA PRO A 429 5.27 -8.80 -36.34
C PRO A 429 5.69 -8.06 -37.62
N ALA A 430 4.79 -7.32 -38.24
CA ALA A 430 5.09 -6.54 -39.44
C ALA A 430 4.97 -5.03 -39.17
N ASN A 431 5.81 -4.47 -38.32
CA ASN A 431 6.27 -3.05 -38.33
C ASN A 431 7.10 -2.77 -37.07
N SER A 432 8.29 -3.36 -36.98
CA SER A 432 9.32 -2.87 -36.06
C SER A 432 10.42 -2.23 -36.88
N GLY A 433 10.27 -0.93 -37.14
CA GLY A 433 11.35 -0.11 -37.62
C GLY A 433 12.48 -0.09 -36.60
N SER A 434 13.59 -0.69 -36.94
CA SER A 434 14.86 -0.67 -36.22
C SER A 434 15.34 0.76 -36.05
N SER A 435 15.35 1.28 -34.81
CA SER A 435 16.23 2.38 -34.46
C SER A 435 17.45 1.82 -33.73
N THR A 436 18.48 1.54 -34.49
CA THR A 436 19.85 1.39 -34.02
C THR A 436 20.38 2.75 -33.63
N ASN A 437 20.67 2.95 -32.34
CA ASN A 437 21.81 3.69 -31.77
C ASN A 437 21.58 3.99 -30.28
N ALA A 438 22.02 3.11 -29.42
CA ALA A 438 22.40 3.43 -28.04
C ALA A 438 23.48 2.43 -27.60
N THR A 439 24.69 2.71 -27.93
CA THR A 439 25.87 2.10 -27.28
C THR A 439 26.09 2.78 -25.94
N GLY A 440 25.29 2.41 -24.95
CA GLY A 440 25.54 2.65 -23.52
C GLY A 440 25.76 1.32 -22.82
N SER A 441 26.80 1.24 -22.01
CA SER A 441 27.21 0.06 -21.29
C SER A 441 26.04 -0.59 -20.50
N ALA A 442 25.89 -1.90 -20.58
CA ALA A 442 24.82 -2.66 -19.90
C ALA A 442 24.78 -2.44 -18.37
N THR A 443 25.92 -2.19 -17.75
CA THR A 443 26.06 -1.82 -16.33
C THR A 443 25.32 -0.53 -15.94
N THR A 444 25.33 0.50 -16.81
CA THR A 444 24.65 1.77 -16.58
C THR A 444 23.13 1.63 -16.54
N ASN A 445 22.56 0.70 -17.29
CA ASN A 445 21.10 0.52 -17.34
C ASN A 445 20.53 -0.19 -16.09
N THR A 446 21.24 -1.15 -15.53
CA THR A 446 20.79 -1.92 -14.35
C THR A 446 20.78 -1.05 -13.10
N GLU A 447 21.82 -0.25 -12.90
CA GLU A 447 21.94 0.67 -11.78
C GLU A 447 20.95 1.84 -11.87
N ILE A 448 20.70 2.38 -13.06
CA ILE A 448 19.65 3.37 -13.28
C ILE A 448 18.28 2.78 -12.89
N ARG A 449 17.98 1.55 -13.28
CA ARG A 449 16.73 0.88 -12.91
C ARG A 449 16.61 0.70 -11.39
N ARG A 450 17.70 0.37 -10.70
CA ARG A 450 17.71 0.26 -9.24
C ARG A 450 17.42 1.60 -8.58
N LEU A 451 18.02 2.68 -9.04
CA LEU A 451 17.79 4.03 -8.53
C LEU A 451 16.38 4.54 -8.78
N LEU A 452 15.74 4.12 -9.89
CA LEU A 452 14.37 4.55 -10.24
C LEU A 452 13.28 3.76 -9.50
N SER A 453 13.63 2.67 -8.82
CA SER A 453 12.65 1.84 -8.11
C SER A 453 12.40 2.39 -6.71
N ALA A 454 11.14 2.60 -6.36
CA ALA A 454 10.75 2.88 -4.99
C ALA A 454 11.21 1.74 -4.07
N ARG A 455 11.55 2.07 -2.83
CA ARG A 455 12.10 1.09 -1.88
C ARG A 455 10.98 0.34 -1.16
N ALA A 456 10.99 -0.99 -1.26
CA ALA A 456 10.13 -1.86 -0.46
C ALA A 456 10.54 -1.79 1.02
N MET A 457 9.58 -1.49 1.90
CA MET A 457 9.83 -1.34 3.33
C MET A 457 9.54 -2.61 4.15
N ALA A 458 8.68 -3.48 3.63
CA ALA A 458 8.25 -4.69 4.32
C ALA A 458 8.21 -5.91 3.38
N PRO A 459 9.35 -6.24 2.70
CA PRO A 459 9.37 -7.38 1.80
C PRO A 459 9.13 -8.69 2.56
N GLY A 460 8.20 -9.50 2.08
CA GLY A 460 7.88 -10.79 2.69
C GLY A 460 7.06 -10.71 3.99
N MET A 461 6.43 -9.57 4.29
CA MET A 461 5.48 -9.47 5.41
C MET A 461 4.38 -10.51 5.28
N ARG A 462 4.07 -11.15 6.41
CA ARG A 462 3.05 -12.20 6.47
C ARG A 462 1.68 -11.61 6.74
N MET A 463 0.66 -12.33 6.29
CA MET A 463 -0.75 -12.04 6.57
C MET A 463 -1.28 -12.90 7.69
N HIS A 464 -2.32 -12.40 8.36
CA HIS A 464 -2.96 -13.06 9.50
C HIS A 464 -4.47 -13.22 9.27
N PRO A 465 -4.90 -14.14 8.35
CA PRO A 465 -6.31 -14.33 8.05
C PRO A 465 -7.03 -15.06 9.19
N ASN A 466 -8.32 -14.77 9.39
CA ASN A 466 -9.17 -15.43 10.38
C ASN A 466 -9.77 -16.76 9.89
N THR A 467 -9.48 -17.16 8.66
CA THR A 467 -9.89 -18.46 8.08
C THR A 467 -8.78 -19.02 7.18
N PRO A 468 -8.53 -20.33 7.20
CA PRO A 468 -7.61 -20.97 6.26
C PRO A 468 -8.24 -21.21 4.88
N ASN A 469 -9.56 -21.08 4.74
CA ASN A 469 -10.28 -21.36 3.50
C ASN A 469 -10.29 -20.14 2.56
N VAL A 470 -9.11 -19.65 2.18
CA VAL A 470 -8.90 -18.53 1.27
C VAL A 470 -8.18 -18.99 0.01
N ARG A 471 -8.53 -18.40 -1.14
CA ARG A 471 -7.89 -18.69 -2.41
C ARG A 471 -6.73 -17.75 -2.65
N GLU A 472 -5.51 -18.22 -2.53
CA GLU A 472 -4.27 -17.52 -2.90
C GLU A 472 -3.59 -18.27 -4.04
N VAL A 473 -3.13 -17.55 -5.04
CA VAL A 473 -2.49 -18.15 -6.22
C VAL A 473 -1.04 -17.73 -6.42
N ASP A 474 -0.68 -16.50 -6.07
CA ASP A 474 0.60 -15.91 -6.46
C ASP A 474 1.61 -15.81 -5.32
N ASN A 475 1.21 -15.44 -4.11
CA ASN A 475 2.11 -15.26 -2.96
C ASN A 475 1.52 -15.83 -1.68
N PHE A 476 1.69 -17.12 -1.49
CA PHE A 476 1.06 -17.86 -0.41
C PHE A 476 1.55 -17.44 0.99
N GLY A 477 0.62 -17.04 1.86
CA GLY A 477 0.90 -16.57 3.24
C GLY A 477 1.50 -15.16 3.31
N GLY A 478 1.67 -14.46 2.19
CA GLY A 478 2.08 -13.07 2.11
C GLY A 478 1.07 -12.25 1.29
N TYR A 479 1.18 -10.93 1.27
CA TYR A 479 0.26 -10.07 0.53
C TYR A 479 0.25 -10.43 -0.96
N THR A 480 -0.90 -10.88 -1.46
CA THR A 480 -1.11 -11.31 -2.85
C THR A 480 -1.72 -10.20 -3.68
N ALA A 481 -2.73 -9.51 -3.14
CA ALA A 481 -3.50 -8.49 -3.83
C ALA A 481 -3.54 -7.18 -3.03
N ALA A 482 -2.41 -6.78 -2.44
CA ALA A 482 -2.32 -5.55 -1.66
C ALA A 482 -2.88 -4.35 -2.43
N ALA A 483 -3.91 -3.69 -1.86
CA ALA A 483 -4.67 -2.62 -2.48
C ALA A 483 -4.86 -1.44 -1.52
N GLY A 484 -4.79 -0.22 -2.07
CA GLY A 484 -4.82 1.01 -1.29
C GLY A 484 -3.56 1.22 -0.44
N HIS A 485 -3.37 2.42 0.06
CA HIS A 485 -2.34 2.77 1.04
C HIS A 485 -2.76 4.06 1.73
N ALA A 486 -3.52 3.99 2.81
CA ALA A 486 -4.07 5.17 3.50
C ALA A 486 -3.45 5.36 4.88
N PHE A 487 -3.13 6.60 5.24
CA PHE A 487 -2.58 6.93 6.55
C PHE A 487 -3.69 7.31 7.54
N MET A 488 -3.60 6.79 8.75
CA MET A 488 -4.50 7.12 9.83
C MET A 488 -4.10 8.47 10.46
N ALA A 489 -4.81 9.53 10.07
CA ALA A 489 -4.56 10.91 10.48
C ALA A 489 -5.87 11.60 10.85
N SER A 490 -6.35 11.37 12.07
CA SER A 490 -7.54 11.99 12.65
C SER A 490 -7.51 11.89 14.18
N ASP A 491 -7.97 12.94 14.88
CA ASP A 491 -8.16 12.94 16.33
C ASP A 491 -9.33 12.05 16.80
N ALA A 492 -10.16 11.58 15.88
CA ALA A 492 -11.19 10.57 16.15
C ALA A 492 -10.66 9.13 16.15
N LEU A 493 -9.34 8.94 16.08
CA LEU A 493 -8.66 7.66 16.16
C LEU A 493 -7.78 7.55 17.42
N PRO A 494 -7.59 6.35 17.97
CA PRO A 494 -6.75 6.18 19.13
C PRO A 494 -5.28 6.50 18.82
N PRO A 495 -4.56 7.16 19.75
CA PRO A 495 -3.17 7.59 19.54
C PRO A 495 -2.22 6.49 19.04
N ARG A 496 -2.47 5.22 19.42
CA ARG A 496 -1.66 4.07 19.00
C ARG A 496 -1.72 3.78 17.50
N LEU A 497 -2.72 4.30 16.78
CA LEU A 497 -2.90 4.09 15.34
C LEU A 497 -2.47 5.30 14.50
N LEU A 498 -2.29 6.47 15.11
CA LEU A 498 -1.93 7.68 14.37
C LEU A 498 -0.59 7.52 13.62
N GLY A 499 -0.57 7.93 12.36
CA GLY A 499 0.60 7.87 11.50
C GLY A 499 0.91 6.49 10.93
N LYS A 500 0.17 5.45 11.29
CA LYS A 500 0.25 4.12 10.66
C LYS A 500 -0.56 4.08 9.38
N ALA A 501 -0.22 3.17 8.47
CA ALA A 501 -0.94 3.02 7.21
C ALA A 501 -1.80 1.77 7.17
N LEU A 502 -2.86 1.82 6.38
CA LEU A 502 -3.77 0.72 6.08
C LEU A 502 -3.47 0.19 4.69
N VAL A 503 -3.42 -1.13 4.56
CA VAL A 503 -3.30 -1.83 3.28
C VAL A 503 -4.30 -2.98 3.25
N ASN A 504 -5.14 -2.99 2.21
CA ASN A 504 -6.18 -4.00 2.07
C ASN A 504 -5.62 -5.26 1.41
N GLU A 505 -6.14 -6.42 1.82
CA GLU A 505 -5.83 -7.71 1.21
C GLU A 505 -7.14 -8.50 0.99
N PRO A 506 -7.80 -8.27 -0.14
CA PRO A 506 -9.11 -8.86 -0.41
C PRO A 506 -9.09 -10.38 -0.53
N THR A 507 -7.97 -10.96 -0.95
CA THR A 507 -7.81 -12.41 -1.09
C THR A 507 -7.92 -13.11 0.27
N CYS A 508 -7.28 -12.52 1.29
CA CYS A 508 -7.23 -13.09 2.65
C CYS A 508 -8.21 -12.45 3.63
N LYS A 509 -9.15 -11.65 3.10
CA LYS A 509 -10.30 -11.15 3.87
C LYS A 509 -9.90 -10.24 5.03
N LEU A 510 -8.88 -9.39 4.83
CA LEU A 510 -8.33 -8.55 5.89
C LEU A 510 -7.88 -7.16 5.40
N VAL A 511 -7.74 -6.26 6.36
CA VAL A 511 -7.04 -4.98 6.24
C VAL A 511 -5.90 -4.98 7.25
N GLY A 512 -4.67 -4.93 6.75
CA GLY A 512 -3.45 -4.89 7.58
C GLY A 512 -3.04 -3.47 7.94
N ILE A 513 -2.40 -3.33 9.08
CA ILE A 513 -1.78 -2.10 9.57
C ILE A 513 -0.28 -2.16 9.31
N MET A 514 0.26 -1.17 8.61
CA MET A 514 1.69 -0.99 8.42
C MET A 514 2.20 0.04 9.44
N ASP A 515 3.03 -0.40 10.39
CA ASP A 515 3.68 0.50 11.36
C ASP A 515 4.92 1.11 10.72
N ILE A 516 4.74 2.30 10.12
CA ILE A 516 5.76 3.00 9.35
C ILE A 516 6.51 3.95 10.28
N GLN A 517 7.83 3.77 10.34
CA GLN A 517 8.72 4.55 11.21
C GLN A 517 9.86 5.15 10.40
N PRO A 518 10.33 6.37 10.71
CA PRO A 518 11.54 6.92 10.12
C PRO A 518 12.75 5.98 10.32
N ASP A 519 13.59 5.88 9.29
CA ASP A 519 14.80 5.06 9.29
C ASP A 519 15.88 5.73 8.41
N GLY A 520 16.77 6.46 9.03
CA GLY A 520 17.76 7.27 8.31
C GLY A 520 17.14 8.32 7.41
N GLY A 521 17.55 8.36 6.14
CA GLY A 521 17.01 9.23 5.10
C GLY A 521 15.67 8.78 4.51
N GLY A 522 15.01 7.78 5.09
CA GLY A 522 13.73 7.27 4.62
C GLY A 522 12.93 6.59 5.71
N TYR A 523 12.29 5.47 5.38
CA TYR A 523 11.35 4.78 6.26
C TYR A 523 11.57 3.28 6.27
N ARG A 524 11.16 2.63 7.36
CA ARG A 524 10.97 1.18 7.50
C ARG A 524 9.54 0.90 7.93
N ALA A 525 9.04 -0.29 7.67
CA ALA A 525 7.73 -0.71 8.13
C ALA A 525 7.81 -2.02 8.93
N ALA A 526 6.98 -2.11 9.96
CA ALA A 526 6.75 -3.30 10.75
C ALA A 526 5.29 -3.73 10.66
N ASP A 527 5.02 -4.99 10.99
CA ASP A 527 3.68 -5.53 11.06
C ASP A 527 2.93 -4.93 12.25
N GLY A 528 1.86 -4.20 11.97
CA GLY A 528 0.94 -3.63 12.95
C GLY A 528 -0.30 -4.51 13.19
N PHE A 529 -0.32 -5.71 12.62
CA PHE A 529 -1.40 -6.69 12.63
C PHE A 529 -2.65 -6.26 11.85
N ASN A 530 -3.80 -6.82 12.17
CA ASN A 530 -5.03 -6.52 11.45
C ASN A 530 -5.81 -5.36 12.08
N LEU A 531 -6.28 -4.43 11.24
CA LEU A 531 -7.41 -3.56 11.60
C LEU A 531 -8.72 -4.32 11.46
N LEU A 532 -8.85 -5.13 10.42
CA LEU A 532 -10.03 -5.95 10.15
C LEU A 532 -9.58 -7.30 9.64
N ALA A 533 -10.21 -8.37 10.10
CA ALA A 533 -10.11 -9.69 9.48
C ALA A 533 -11.43 -10.44 9.61
N SER A 534 -11.80 -11.18 8.58
CA SER A 534 -13.09 -11.89 8.57
C SER A 534 -12.93 -13.39 8.40
N SER A 535 -13.83 -14.14 9.08
CA SER A 535 -14.06 -15.55 8.80
C SER A 535 -15.17 -15.77 7.75
N ASP A 536 -15.85 -14.70 7.32
CA ASP A 536 -16.71 -14.72 6.13
C ASP A 536 -15.84 -14.66 4.87
N GLU A 537 -15.84 -15.72 4.11
CA GLU A 537 -14.95 -15.94 2.97
C GLU A 537 -15.35 -15.13 1.72
N TRP A 538 -16.46 -14.42 1.77
CA TRP A 538 -16.87 -13.46 0.75
C TRP A 538 -16.37 -12.06 1.01
N MET A 539 -16.06 -11.69 2.26
CA MET A 539 -15.49 -10.38 2.54
C MET A 539 -14.23 -10.16 1.72
N SER A 540 -14.14 -9.01 1.06
CA SER A 540 -13.03 -8.68 0.14
C SER A 540 -12.75 -7.19 0.20
N PRO A 541 -12.12 -6.70 1.29
CA PRO A 541 -11.82 -5.29 1.44
C PRO A 541 -10.77 -4.86 0.41
N ILE A 542 -11.08 -3.87 -0.42
CA ILE A 542 -10.20 -3.42 -1.49
C ILE A 542 -9.76 -1.97 -1.36
N PHE A 543 -10.44 -1.19 -0.53
CA PHE A 543 -10.08 0.19 -0.24
C PHE A 543 -10.44 0.53 1.20
N ALA A 544 -9.59 1.30 1.87
CA ALA A 544 -9.85 1.87 3.18
C ALA A 544 -9.21 3.26 3.26
N ASP A 545 -9.90 4.19 3.95
CA ASP A 545 -9.38 5.53 4.22
C ASP A 545 -10.08 6.15 5.43
N VAL A 546 -9.53 7.27 5.94
CA VAL A 546 -10.14 8.03 7.03
C VAL A 546 -11.12 9.05 6.45
N GLY A 547 -12.39 8.88 6.76
CA GLY A 547 -13.45 9.75 6.24
C GLY A 547 -13.59 11.10 6.97
N PRO A 548 -14.54 11.94 6.53
CA PRO A 548 -14.78 13.27 7.11
C PRO A 548 -15.18 13.23 8.58
N ASP A 549 -15.80 12.16 9.03
CA ASP A 549 -16.17 11.91 10.42
C ASP A 549 -15.01 11.44 11.31
N GLY A 550 -13.85 11.19 10.69
CA GLY A 550 -12.65 10.68 11.32
C GLY A 550 -12.63 9.18 11.59
N ALA A 551 -13.71 8.46 11.25
CA ALA A 551 -13.74 7.00 11.27
C ALA A 551 -12.96 6.41 10.09
N ILE A 552 -12.58 5.13 10.20
CA ILE A 552 -11.99 4.39 9.10
C ILE A 552 -13.12 3.78 8.27
N TRP A 553 -13.20 4.18 7.01
CA TRP A 553 -14.15 3.65 6.04
C TRP A 553 -13.52 2.50 5.28
N LEU A 554 -14.30 1.45 5.06
CA LEU A 554 -13.85 0.18 4.52
C LEU A 554 -14.76 -0.21 3.36
N ILE A 555 -14.20 -0.36 2.18
CA ILE A 555 -14.93 -0.74 0.97
C ILE A 555 -14.74 -2.24 0.76
N ASP A 556 -15.83 -2.97 0.87
CA ASP A 556 -15.89 -4.41 0.69
C ASP A 556 -16.54 -4.74 -0.66
N PHE A 557 -15.72 -5.21 -1.58
CA PHE A 557 -16.16 -5.68 -2.89
C PHE A 557 -17.08 -6.91 -2.79
N TYR A 558 -17.01 -7.59 -1.67
CA TYR A 558 -17.77 -8.78 -1.29
C TYR A 558 -17.86 -9.81 -2.42
N SER A 559 -16.78 -10.54 -2.62
CA SER A 559 -16.67 -11.58 -3.64
C SER A 559 -15.80 -12.73 -3.15
N PHE A 560 -16.28 -13.96 -3.32
CA PHE A 560 -15.51 -15.14 -2.93
C PHE A 560 -14.19 -15.25 -3.70
N VAL A 561 -14.19 -14.96 -5.00
CA VAL A 561 -13.02 -14.95 -5.87
C VAL A 561 -12.72 -13.53 -6.33
N ILE A 562 -11.55 -13.03 -5.98
CA ILE A 562 -11.05 -11.70 -6.33
C ILE A 562 -10.05 -11.74 -7.49
N GLN A 563 -9.13 -12.72 -7.48
CA GLN A 563 -8.07 -12.81 -8.48
C GLN A 563 -8.65 -13.07 -9.87
N HIS A 564 -7.98 -12.54 -10.89
CA HIS A 564 -8.30 -12.81 -12.28
C HIS A 564 -7.69 -14.12 -12.82
N ASN A 565 -6.80 -14.76 -12.06
CA ASN A 565 -6.14 -16.00 -12.41
C ASN A 565 -7.17 -17.08 -12.73
N PRO A 566 -6.85 -18.01 -13.67
CA PRO A 566 -7.80 -19.04 -14.09
C PRO A 566 -8.24 -19.87 -12.89
N THR A 567 -9.55 -20.13 -12.85
CA THR A 567 -10.12 -21.14 -11.97
C THR A 567 -10.39 -22.35 -12.86
N PRO A 568 -9.61 -23.44 -12.81
CA PRO A 568 -9.88 -24.61 -13.63
C PRO A 568 -11.25 -25.19 -13.31
N SER A 569 -11.97 -25.68 -14.32
CA SER A 569 -13.18 -26.43 -14.09
C SER A 569 -12.85 -27.81 -13.49
N LEU A 570 -13.76 -28.39 -12.71
CA LEU A 570 -13.62 -29.74 -12.15
C LEU A 570 -13.39 -30.81 -13.21
N GLN A 571 -13.70 -30.53 -14.49
CA GLN A 571 -13.59 -31.43 -15.63
C GLN A 571 -12.36 -31.17 -16.50
N SER A 572 -11.63 -30.10 -16.30
CA SER A 572 -10.45 -29.83 -17.14
C SER A 572 -9.17 -30.39 -16.53
N ALA A 573 -8.55 -31.33 -17.23
CA ALA A 573 -7.20 -31.79 -16.91
C ALA A 573 -6.16 -30.76 -17.33
N GLY A 574 -6.17 -29.58 -16.74
CA GLY A 574 -5.23 -28.51 -17.01
C GLY A 574 -5.91 -27.15 -17.16
N VAL A 575 -5.14 -26.10 -16.91
CA VAL A 575 -5.61 -24.71 -16.95
C VAL A 575 -5.70 -24.26 -18.42
N GLN A 576 -6.83 -24.48 -19.05
CA GLN A 576 -7.16 -23.74 -20.29
C GLN A 576 -7.88 -22.45 -19.90
N ALA A 577 -7.10 -21.45 -19.54
CA ALA A 577 -7.63 -20.13 -19.27
C ALA A 577 -8.02 -19.46 -20.59
N LYS A 578 -9.31 -19.22 -20.80
CA LYS A 578 -9.76 -18.27 -21.81
C LYS A 578 -9.60 -16.87 -21.22
N THR A 579 -8.77 -16.08 -21.85
CA THR A 579 -8.64 -14.66 -21.49
C THR A 579 -9.79 -13.90 -22.15
N GLY A 580 -10.57 -13.17 -21.35
CA GLY A 580 -11.56 -12.21 -21.83
C GLY A 580 -10.93 -10.87 -22.21
N PRO A 581 -11.74 -9.90 -22.67
CA PRO A 581 -11.28 -8.53 -22.88
C PRO A 581 -10.55 -7.98 -21.65
N GLY A 582 -9.50 -7.18 -21.85
CA GLY A 582 -8.72 -6.60 -20.76
C GLY A 582 -7.86 -7.59 -19.98
N GLY A 583 -7.53 -8.76 -20.54
CA GLY A 583 -6.68 -9.75 -19.88
C GLY A 583 -7.34 -10.53 -18.73
N ALA A 584 -8.61 -10.27 -18.43
CA ALA A 584 -9.33 -10.96 -17.38
C ALA A 584 -9.64 -12.42 -17.75
N TYR A 585 -9.38 -13.34 -16.84
CA TYR A 585 -9.65 -14.75 -17.04
C TYR A 585 -11.11 -15.07 -16.73
N GLN A 586 -11.76 -15.81 -17.63
CA GLN A 586 -13.11 -16.31 -17.44
C GLN A 586 -13.08 -17.67 -16.74
N THR A 587 -14.00 -17.88 -15.81
CA THR A 587 -14.21 -19.17 -15.16
C THR A 587 -15.54 -19.76 -15.58
N GLU A 588 -15.57 -21.07 -15.88
CA GLU A 588 -16.81 -21.77 -16.27
C GLU A 588 -17.86 -21.78 -15.14
N ASN A 589 -17.42 -21.69 -13.87
CA ASN A 589 -18.30 -21.82 -12.70
C ASN A 589 -18.84 -20.48 -12.19
N ASN A 590 -18.53 -19.37 -12.84
CA ASN A 590 -18.95 -18.00 -12.46
C ASN A 590 -18.90 -17.72 -10.94
N LEU A 591 -17.76 -18.05 -10.31
CA LEU A 591 -17.55 -17.83 -8.86
C LEU A 591 -17.30 -16.36 -8.52
N ARG A 592 -17.28 -15.48 -9.52
CA ARG A 592 -17.19 -14.03 -9.34
C ARG A 592 -18.59 -13.43 -9.27
N ASP A 593 -18.85 -12.76 -8.19
CA ASP A 593 -20.12 -12.09 -7.96
C ASP A 593 -20.16 -10.71 -8.60
N GLN A 594 -21.34 -10.29 -9.04
CA GLN A 594 -21.62 -8.97 -9.62
C GLN A 594 -22.80 -8.25 -8.95
N THR A 595 -23.31 -8.79 -7.84
CA THR A 595 -24.59 -8.35 -7.25
C THR A 595 -24.46 -7.83 -5.82
N HIS A 596 -23.38 -8.13 -5.12
CA HIS A 596 -23.15 -7.70 -3.74
C HIS A 596 -22.10 -6.58 -3.67
N GLY A 597 -22.07 -5.90 -2.54
CA GLY A 597 -21.05 -4.90 -2.21
C GLY A 597 -21.44 -4.13 -0.96
N ARG A 598 -20.46 -3.73 -0.14
CA ARG A 598 -20.73 -3.13 1.17
C ARG A 598 -19.74 -2.05 1.51
N ILE A 599 -20.19 -1.13 2.34
CA ILE A 599 -19.36 -0.07 2.90
C ILE A 599 -19.53 -0.09 4.40
N TYR A 600 -18.44 -0.27 5.10
CA TYR A 600 -18.41 -0.26 6.56
C TYR A 600 -17.64 0.94 7.09
N ARG A 601 -17.89 1.29 8.35
CA ARG A 601 -17.13 2.25 9.13
C ARG A 601 -16.64 1.58 10.40
N ALA A 602 -15.33 1.62 10.64
CA ALA A 602 -14.76 1.25 11.94
C ALA A 602 -14.63 2.53 12.79
N VAL A 603 -15.46 2.63 13.82
CA VAL A 603 -15.59 3.82 14.67
C VAL A 603 -14.96 3.56 16.03
N TRP A 604 -14.03 4.40 16.47
CA TRP A 604 -13.43 4.27 17.79
C TRP A 604 -14.47 4.60 18.89
N LYS A 605 -14.71 3.66 19.79
CA LYS A 605 -15.73 3.75 20.86
C LYS A 605 -15.49 4.93 21.83
N ASP A 606 -14.24 5.25 22.09
CA ASP A 606 -13.84 6.32 23.02
C ASP A 606 -13.43 7.61 22.28
N GLY A 607 -13.55 7.62 20.95
CA GLY A 607 -13.19 8.79 20.14
C GLY A 607 -14.16 9.95 20.29
N PRO A 608 -13.69 11.18 20.05
CA PRO A 608 -14.57 12.32 20.02
C PRO A 608 -15.60 12.16 18.92
N ARG A 609 -16.86 12.35 19.23
CA ARG A 609 -17.94 12.45 18.26
C ARG A 609 -18.06 13.89 17.82
N SER A 610 -17.35 14.27 16.79
CA SER A 610 -17.53 15.58 16.18
C SER A 610 -18.69 15.50 15.19
N PRO A 611 -19.59 16.47 15.18
CA PRO A 611 -20.57 16.56 14.11
C PRO A 611 -19.83 16.70 12.79
N LEU A 612 -20.40 16.12 11.72
CA LEU A 612 -19.90 16.29 10.36
C LEU A 612 -19.72 17.78 10.09
N LYS A 613 -18.51 18.16 9.70
CA LYS A 613 -18.20 19.52 9.27
C LYS A 613 -18.44 19.62 7.79
N SER A 614 -18.93 20.75 7.33
CA SER A 614 -19.03 21.06 5.92
C SER A 614 -18.17 22.29 5.64
N LEU A 615 -17.39 22.25 4.58
CA LEU A 615 -16.66 23.42 4.05
C LEU A 615 -17.33 23.99 2.79
N ALA A 616 -18.52 23.50 2.42
CA ALA A 616 -19.29 24.04 1.29
C ALA A 616 -19.65 25.51 1.55
N GLY A 617 -19.24 26.39 0.64
CA GLY A 617 -19.45 27.83 0.75
C GLY A 617 -18.62 28.55 1.81
N ALA A 618 -17.68 27.85 2.47
CA ALA A 618 -16.76 28.43 3.47
C ALA A 618 -15.93 29.56 2.87
N LYS A 619 -15.73 30.61 3.66
CA LYS A 619 -14.96 31.80 3.28
C LYS A 619 -13.48 31.67 3.66
N ALA A 620 -12.64 32.56 3.18
CA ALA A 620 -11.20 32.56 3.44
C ALA A 620 -10.80 32.33 4.91
N PRO A 621 -11.38 33.03 5.91
CA PRO A 621 -11.01 32.78 7.32
C PRO A 621 -11.33 31.37 7.81
N GLU A 622 -12.46 30.80 7.38
CA GLU A 622 -12.92 29.46 7.77
C GLU A 622 -12.04 28.39 7.13
N LEU A 623 -11.70 28.56 5.83
CA LEU A 623 -10.80 27.65 5.12
C LEU A 623 -9.38 27.71 5.70
N VAL A 624 -8.86 28.89 6.04
CA VAL A 624 -7.53 29.01 6.66
C VAL A 624 -7.52 28.35 8.03
N ALA A 625 -8.59 28.46 8.82
CA ALA A 625 -8.70 27.77 10.11
C ALA A 625 -8.80 26.25 9.95
N ALA A 626 -9.46 25.77 8.89
CA ALA A 626 -9.62 24.34 8.63
C ALA A 626 -8.31 23.65 8.18
N LEU A 627 -7.27 24.40 7.76
CA LEU A 627 -5.94 23.84 7.48
C LEU A 627 -5.29 23.22 8.71
N ASP A 628 -5.70 23.64 9.92
CA ASP A 628 -5.23 23.11 11.20
C ASP A 628 -6.06 21.91 11.70
N SER A 629 -6.96 21.37 10.89
CA SER A 629 -7.74 20.19 11.26
C SER A 629 -6.82 19.00 11.55
N ALA A 630 -7.08 18.32 12.66
CA ALA A 630 -6.42 17.06 12.98
C ALA A 630 -6.85 15.90 12.06
N ASN A 631 -8.02 16.01 11.42
CA ASN A 631 -8.43 15.13 10.35
C ASN A 631 -7.87 15.63 8.99
N GLN A 632 -6.95 14.87 8.41
CA GLN A 632 -6.27 15.23 7.16
C GLN A 632 -7.23 15.45 5.98
N PHE A 633 -8.38 14.77 5.97
CA PHE A 633 -9.40 15.01 4.96
C PHE A 633 -9.82 16.48 4.91
N TRP A 634 -10.08 17.09 6.07
CA TRP A 634 -10.55 18.49 6.14
C TRP A 634 -9.45 19.49 5.80
N SER A 635 -8.20 19.25 6.23
CA SER A 635 -7.09 20.14 5.90
C SER A 635 -6.77 20.12 4.41
N LEU A 636 -6.79 18.95 3.76
CA LEU A 636 -6.65 18.82 2.30
C LEU A 636 -7.85 19.44 1.54
N THR A 637 -9.06 19.25 2.03
CA THR A 637 -10.26 19.86 1.43
C THR A 637 -10.21 21.38 1.51
N ALA A 638 -9.80 21.94 2.64
CA ALA A 638 -9.62 23.39 2.80
C ALA A 638 -8.56 23.94 1.85
N GLN A 639 -7.41 23.27 1.74
CA GLN A 639 -6.36 23.63 0.77
C GLN A 639 -6.89 23.58 -0.66
N ARG A 640 -7.60 22.51 -1.02
CA ARG A 640 -8.24 22.37 -2.34
C ARG A 640 -9.16 23.54 -2.66
N LEU A 641 -10.07 23.85 -1.74
CA LEU A 641 -11.05 24.93 -1.95
C LEU A 641 -10.38 26.31 -2.08
N LEU A 642 -9.33 26.58 -1.30
CA LEU A 642 -8.53 27.81 -1.43
C LEU A 642 -7.91 27.92 -2.82
N VAL A 643 -7.31 26.84 -3.31
CA VAL A 643 -6.57 26.83 -4.58
C VAL A 643 -7.50 26.76 -5.78
N ASP A 644 -8.44 25.83 -5.81
CA ASP A 644 -9.35 25.62 -6.96
C ASP A 644 -10.24 26.84 -7.20
N ASN A 645 -10.69 27.50 -6.12
CA ASN A 645 -11.53 28.70 -6.21
C ASN A 645 -10.72 30.01 -6.28
N GLN A 646 -9.37 29.94 -6.34
CA GLN A 646 -8.46 31.09 -6.42
C GLN A 646 -8.73 32.15 -5.34
N ILE A 647 -8.92 31.74 -4.08
CA ILE A 647 -9.25 32.62 -2.94
C ILE A 647 -7.99 33.40 -2.50
N LYS A 648 -7.57 34.38 -3.31
CA LYS A 648 -6.31 35.13 -3.13
C LYS A 648 -6.31 36.01 -1.90
N GLU A 649 -7.47 36.46 -1.42
CA GLU A 649 -7.61 37.24 -0.19
C GLU A 649 -7.16 36.49 1.06
N ALA A 650 -7.04 35.15 1.00
CA ALA A 650 -6.49 34.35 2.10
C ALA A 650 -4.95 34.50 2.26
N ALA A 651 -4.23 35.02 1.25
CA ALA A 651 -2.77 35.02 1.24
C ALA A 651 -2.11 35.68 2.47
N PRO A 652 -2.58 36.83 3.02
CA PRO A 652 -1.96 37.39 4.23
C PRO A 652 -2.09 36.48 5.45
N ALA A 653 -3.24 35.82 5.64
CA ALA A 653 -3.46 34.88 6.73
C ALA A 653 -2.63 33.60 6.56
N LEU A 654 -2.52 33.08 5.35
CA LEU A 654 -1.68 31.92 5.01
C LEU A 654 -0.20 32.21 5.29
N LYS A 655 0.34 33.39 4.87
CA LYS A 655 1.73 33.82 5.18
C LYS A 655 1.97 33.88 6.69
N LYS A 656 1.01 34.44 7.44
CA LYS A 656 1.07 34.45 8.90
C LYS A 656 1.10 33.05 9.47
N ARG A 657 0.32 32.11 8.92
CA ARG A 657 0.25 30.72 9.39
C ARG A 657 1.56 29.96 9.13
N VAL A 658 2.18 30.13 7.94
CA VAL A 658 3.50 29.53 7.63
C VAL A 658 4.57 30.00 8.61
N ARG A 659 4.57 31.31 8.95
CA ARG A 659 5.57 31.92 9.86
C ARG A 659 5.25 31.71 11.36
N SER A 660 4.16 31.01 11.68
CA SER A 660 3.75 30.78 13.05
C SER A 660 4.67 29.78 13.76
N ALA A 661 5.09 30.13 14.98
CA ALA A 661 5.89 29.22 15.82
C ALA A 661 5.16 27.91 16.20
N ALA A 662 3.86 27.80 15.93
CA ALA A 662 3.10 26.57 16.18
C ALA A 662 3.52 25.39 15.30
N GLY A 663 4.07 25.67 14.07
CA GLY A 663 4.47 24.60 13.15
C GLY A 663 3.31 23.69 12.75
N GLY A 664 3.61 22.41 12.46
CA GLY A 664 2.64 21.36 12.23
C GLY A 664 2.02 21.34 10.81
N THR A 665 1.11 20.40 10.59
CA THR A 665 0.51 20.14 9.27
C THR A 665 -0.19 21.35 8.66
N GLY A 666 -0.86 22.17 9.46
CA GLY A 666 -1.52 23.40 8.99
C GLY A 666 -0.55 24.40 8.36
N ALA A 667 0.72 24.49 8.82
CA ALA A 667 1.73 25.34 8.17
C ALA A 667 2.15 24.76 6.81
N ILE A 668 2.22 23.43 6.68
CA ILE A 668 2.50 22.73 5.42
C ILE A 668 1.38 23.01 4.42
N HIS A 669 0.13 22.84 4.80
CA HIS A 669 -1.03 23.15 3.95
C HIS A 669 -1.10 24.62 3.55
N ALA A 670 -0.77 25.54 4.47
CA ALA A 670 -0.72 26.97 4.17
C ALA A 670 0.39 27.31 3.17
N LEU A 671 1.56 26.68 3.27
CA LEU A 671 2.65 26.82 2.30
C LEU A 671 2.19 26.41 0.88
N TRP A 672 1.59 25.22 0.76
CA TRP A 672 1.13 24.72 -0.53
C TRP A 672 -0.10 25.46 -1.07
N ALA A 673 -0.97 25.99 -0.20
CA ALA A 673 -2.04 26.89 -0.62
C ALA A 673 -1.48 28.19 -1.20
N LEU A 674 -0.44 28.79 -0.58
CA LEU A 674 0.25 29.97 -1.13
C LEU A 674 0.91 29.67 -2.48
N ASP A 675 1.56 28.53 -2.62
CA ASP A 675 2.16 28.08 -3.88
C ASP A 675 1.08 27.95 -4.98
N GLY A 676 -0.01 27.24 -4.71
CA GLY A 676 -1.12 27.04 -5.65
C GLY A 676 -1.87 28.33 -6.02
N LEU A 677 -1.86 29.35 -5.15
CA LEU A 677 -2.40 30.68 -5.41
C LEU A 677 -1.40 31.61 -6.13
N GLY A 678 -0.14 31.16 -6.37
CA GLY A 678 0.92 32.01 -6.87
C GLY A 678 1.30 33.17 -5.94
N ALA A 679 1.09 33.02 -4.64
CA ALA A 679 1.25 34.04 -3.60
C ALA A 679 2.40 33.77 -2.59
N LEU A 680 3.18 32.69 -2.81
CA LEU A 680 4.33 32.33 -1.98
C LEU A 680 5.50 33.25 -2.31
N ASP A 681 5.74 34.25 -1.46
CA ASP A 681 6.86 35.20 -1.63
C ASP A 681 8.18 34.62 -1.10
N PRO A 682 9.35 35.15 -1.56
CA PRO A 682 10.67 34.65 -1.15
C PRO A 682 10.92 34.69 0.36
N ASP A 683 10.43 35.71 1.07
CA ASP A 683 10.65 35.85 2.52
C ASP A 683 9.86 34.80 3.31
N THR A 684 8.63 34.54 2.90
CA THR A 684 7.80 33.47 3.49
C THR A 684 8.39 32.10 3.18
N HIS A 685 8.87 31.89 1.98
CA HIS A 685 9.51 30.64 1.55
C HIS A 685 10.81 30.40 2.34
N LEU A 686 11.67 31.43 2.45
CA LEU A 686 12.91 31.33 3.22
C LEU A 686 12.65 31.08 4.72
N SER A 687 11.59 31.65 5.26
CA SER A 687 11.16 31.39 6.66
C SER A 687 10.81 29.91 6.83
N ALA A 688 10.07 29.30 5.88
CA ALA A 688 9.72 27.89 5.91
C ALA A 688 10.94 26.96 5.73
N LEU A 689 11.92 27.33 4.87
CA LEU A 689 13.19 26.59 4.70
C LEU A 689 14.07 26.58 5.95
N ARG A 690 13.84 27.50 6.90
CA ARG A 690 14.60 27.64 8.14
C ARG A 690 13.78 27.29 9.40
N ASP A 691 12.55 26.80 9.22
CA ASP A 691 11.68 26.49 10.37
C ASP A 691 12.27 25.37 11.22
N LYS A 692 11.89 25.34 12.49
CA LYS A 692 12.27 24.26 13.41
C LYS A 692 11.64 22.91 13.06
N ASP A 693 10.46 22.92 12.43
CA ASP A 693 9.74 21.74 11.98
C ASP A 693 10.38 21.17 10.69
N ALA A 694 10.95 19.99 10.80
CA ALA A 694 11.60 19.31 9.68
C ALA A 694 10.61 19.02 8.52
N ALA A 695 9.36 18.70 8.83
CA ALA A 695 8.35 18.43 7.80
C ALA A 695 8.01 19.71 7.00
N LEU A 696 7.93 20.87 7.68
CA LEU A 696 7.72 22.15 6.98
C LEU A 696 8.94 22.50 6.11
N ARG A 697 10.19 22.32 6.61
CA ARG A 697 11.39 22.53 5.81
C ARG A 697 11.40 21.63 4.57
N ARG A 698 11.05 20.37 4.73
CA ARG A 698 10.97 19.37 3.66
C ARG A 698 9.99 19.80 2.56
N ASN A 699 8.81 20.24 2.95
CA ASN A 699 7.81 20.74 2.00
C ASN A 699 8.24 22.05 1.34
N ALA A 700 8.89 22.95 2.08
CA ALA A 700 9.46 24.15 1.51
C ALA A 700 10.56 23.86 0.47
N ILE A 701 11.38 22.82 0.67
CA ILE A 701 12.35 22.37 -0.34
C ILE A 701 11.62 21.88 -1.59
N ARG A 702 10.58 21.05 -1.45
CA ARG A 702 9.79 20.54 -2.58
C ARG A 702 9.13 21.67 -3.38
N ALA A 703 8.67 22.73 -2.70
CA ALA A 703 8.03 23.88 -3.32
C ALA A 703 9.00 24.84 -4.05
N LEU A 704 10.33 24.65 -3.93
CA LEU A 704 11.29 25.46 -4.67
C LEU A 704 11.16 25.22 -6.18
N PRO A 705 11.00 26.27 -6.99
CA PRO A 705 11.04 26.15 -8.44
C PRO A 705 12.47 25.83 -8.93
N ALA A 706 12.59 25.06 -10.01
CA ALA A 706 13.89 24.74 -10.64
C ALA A 706 14.46 25.93 -11.45
N THR A 707 14.44 27.11 -10.86
CA THR A 707 14.88 28.39 -11.44
C THR A 707 16.04 28.97 -10.65
N ASP A 708 16.68 30.06 -11.17
CA ASP A 708 17.73 30.78 -10.46
C ASP A 708 17.25 31.34 -9.10
N ALA A 709 16.02 31.82 -9.02
CA ALA A 709 15.44 32.34 -7.78
C ALA A 709 15.29 31.19 -6.75
N GLY A 710 14.77 30.04 -7.18
CA GLY A 710 14.66 28.87 -6.30
C GLY A 710 16.02 28.35 -5.84
N ARG A 711 17.01 28.33 -6.72
CA ARG A 711 18.41 27.98 -6.40
C ARG A 711 19.03 28.93 -5.38
N GLN A 712 18.80 30.24 -5.52
CA GLN A 712 19.27 31.24 -4.55
C GLN A 712 18.65 31.03 -3.17
N LEU A 713 17.35 30.76 -3.08
CA LEU A 713 16.67 30.43 -1.82
C LEU A 713 17.23 29.14 -1.20
N PHE A 714 17.45 28.11 -2.02
CA PHE A 714 18.03 26.83 -1.58
C PHE A 714 19.38 27.05 -0.89
N PHE A 715 20.32 27.74 -1.54
CA PHE A 715 21.65 28.01 -0.98
C PHE A 715 21.65 29.08 0.13
N SER A 716 20.59 29.86 0.27
CA SER A 716 20.40 30.79 1.39
C SER A 716 19.94 30.10 2.70
N SER A 717 19.73 28.80 2.65
CA SER A 717 19.27 27.96 3.79
C SER A 717 20.24 26.78 4.02
N PRO A 718 20.31 26.21 5.24
CA PRO A 718 21.22 25.10 5.55
C PRO A 718 20.66 23.73 5.17
N VAL A 719 19.65 23.61 4.32
CA VAL A 719 18.86 22.38 4.05
C VAL A 719 19.70 21.22 3.51
N ILE A 720 20.81 21.52 2.80
CA ILE A 720 21.69 20.46 2.29
C ILE A 720 22.45 19.72 3.39
N GLN A 721 22.51 20.29 4.59
CA GLN A 721 23.10 19.70 5.80
C GLN A 721 22.08 19.54 6.91
N ASP A 722 20.80 19.43 6.54
CA ASP A 722 19.70 19.32 7.50
C ASP A 722 19.96 18.19 8.52
N PRO A 723 19.73 18.41 9.81
CA PRO A 723 19.90 17.36 10.82
C PRO A 723 18.89 16.22 10.67
N ASP A 724 17.69 16.49 10.14
CA ASP A 724 16.71 15.47 9.77
C ASP A 724 17.11 14.84 8.43
N LEU A 725 17.40 13.54 8.45
CA LEU A 725 17.99 12.86 7.30
C LEU A 725 17.00 12.71 6.12
N ILE A 726 15.70 12.61 6.38
CA ILE A 726 14.68 12.57 5.33
C ILE A 726 14.60 13.95 4.64
N THR A 727 14.66 15.04 5.41
CA THR A 727 14.71 16.40 4.86
C THR A 727 15.99 16.62 4.04
N ARG A 728 17.13 16.08 4.51
CA ARG A 728 18.41 16.11 3.78
C ARG A 728 18.32 15.32 2.47
N GLU A 729 17.71 14.15 2.49
CA GLU A 729 17.46 13.34 1.28
C GLU A 729 16.66 14.17 0.23
N VAL A 730 15.55 14.78 0.65
CA VAL A 730 14.74 15.65 -0.22
C VAL A 730 15.55 16.85 -0.75
N ALA A 731 16.46 17.42 0.05
CA ALA A 731 17.33 18.49 -0.40
C ALA A 731 18.34 18.02 -1.46
N LEU A 732 18.89 16.81 -1.33
CA LEU A 732 19.78 16.22 -2.34
C LEU A 732 19.02 15.95 -3.64
N VAL A 733 17.81 15.44 -3.57
CA VAL A 733 16.93 15.24 -4.75
C VAL A 733 16.59 16.58 -5.41
N LYS A 734 16.24 17.62 -4.64
CA LYS A 734 15.98 18.95 -5.16
C LYS A 734 17.21 19.55 -5.85
N LEU A 735 18.39 19.34 -5.30
CA LEU A 735 19.64 19.80 -5.94
C LEU A 735 19.83 19.15 -7.33
N ALA A 736 19.36 17.90 -7.52
CA ALA A 736 19.40 17.22 -8.81
C ALA A 736 18.47 17.85 -9.87
N GLU A 737 17.41 18.55 -9.46
CA GLU A 737 16.48 19.24 -10.38
C GLU A 737 17.07 20.56 -10.94
N PHE A 738 18.05 21.16 -10.26
CA PHE A 738 18.66 22.40 -10.76
C PHE A 738 19.56 22.17 -11.98
N PRO A 739 19.72 23.16 -12.86
CA PRO A 739 20.64 23.06 -13.99
C PRO A 739 22.07 22.75 -13.57
N THR A 740 22.79 21.99 -14.40
CA THR A 740 24.21 21.68 -14.15
C THR A 740 25.10 22.90 -14.34
N LEU A 741 25.50 23.54 -13.26
CA LEU A 741 26.35 24.70 -13.19
C LEU A 741 27.64 24.39 -12.46
N PRO A 742 28.76 25.17 -12.70
CA PRO A 742 30.05 24.94 -12.04
C PRO A 742 29.95 24.94 -10.51
N GLU A 743 29.21 25.88 -9.92
CA GLU A 743 29.00 25.97 -8.48
C GLU A 743 28.26 24.73 -7.92
N ILE A 744 27.26 24.20 -8.64
CA ILE A 744 26.54 22.98 -8.25
C ILE A 744 27.51 21.79 -8.28
N LYS A 745 28.32 21.65 -9.33
CA LYS A 745 29.33 20.59 -9.39
C LYS A 745 30.31 20.66 -8.22
N THR A 746 30.72 21.86 -7.83
CA THR A 746 31.62 22.08 -6.68
C THR A 746 30.98 21.60 -5.38
N VAL A 747 29.71 21.97 -5.15
CA VAL A 747 28.95 21.52 -3.96
C VAL A 747 28.80 20.01 -3.98
N VAL A 748 28.35 19.42 -5.09
CA VAL A 748 28.13 17.98 -5.23
C VAL A 748 29.42 17.20 -4.96
N ALA A 749 30.58 17.66 -5.46
CA ALA A 749 31.87 17.00 -5.21
C ALA A 749 32.31 17.01 -3.73
N GLN A 750 31.76 17.91 -2.91
CA GLN A 750 32.09 18.01 -1.49
C GLN A 750 31.16 17.17 -0.58
N LEU A 751 29.96 16.83 -1.05
CA LEU A 751 28.93 16.13 -0.24
C LEU A 751 29.36 14.77 0.31
N PRO A 752 30.06 13.89 -0.44
CA PRO A 752 30.45 12.55 0.06
C PRO A 752 31.40 12.57 1.26
N ARG A 753 32.05 13.70 1.53
CA ARG A 753 32.98 13.82 2.66
C ARG A 753 32.29 13.93 4.02
N ALA A 754 30.98 14.18 4.03
CA ALA A 754 30.19 14.12 5.26
C ALA A 754 29.90 12.66 5.61
N ALA A 755 30.52 12.15 6.70
CA ALA A 755 30.43 10.74 7.11
C ALA A 755 29.00 10.22 7.22
N VAL A 756 28.05 11.07 7.63
CA VAL A 756 26.62 10.73 7.72
C VAL A 756 25.99 10.41 6.37
N ASN A 757 26.45 11.05 5.27
CA ASN A 757 25.88 10.83 3.95
C ASN A 757 26.29 9.50 3.32
N THR A 758 27.40 8.89 3.76
CA THR A 758 27.92 7.64 3.18
C THR A 758 27.43 6.37 3.87
N ASN A 759 26.88 6.48 5.08
CA ASN A 759 26.41 5.34 5.87
C ASN A 759 24.89 5.08 5.74
N ASP A 760 24.16 6.00 5.12
CA ASP A 760 22.73 5.89 4.93
C ASP A 760 22.40 5.50 3.48
N ALA A 761 21.59 4.46 3.31
CA ALA A 761 21.31 3.90 1.99
C ALA A 761 20.45 4.85 1.11
N TYR A 762 19.57 5.65 1.70
CA TYR A 762 18.74 6.62 0.97
C TYR A 762 19.56 7.83 0.52
N LEU A 763 20.39 8.35 1.43
CA LEU A 763 21.31 9.46 1.11
C LEU A 763 22.35 9.04 0.06
N ASN A 764 22.82 7.80 0.12
CA ASN A 764 23.76 7.26 -0.87
C ASN A 764 23.13 7.16 -2.27
N ASP A 765 21.89 6.70 -2.34
CA ASP A 765 21.15 6.64 -3.61
C ASP A 765 20.93 8.07 -4.18
N ALA A 766 20.58 9.05 -3.33
CA ALA A 766 20.44 10.45 -3.73
C ALA A 766 21.77 11.06 -4.21
N LEU A 767 22.89 10.74 -3.53
CA LEU A 767 24.23 11.16 -3.98
C LEU A 767 24.62 10.55 -5.33
N THR A 768 24.32 9.25 -5.53
CA THR A 768 24.53 8.58 -6.82
C THR A 768 23.74 9.25 -7.95
N LEU A 769 22.48 9.61 -7.69
CA LEU A 769 21.65 10.38 -8.59
C LEU A 769 22.32 11.73 -8.96
N LEU A 770 22.76 12.48 -7.95
CA LEU A 770 23.44 13.76 -8.12
C LEU A 770 24.72 13.66 -8.97
N GLY A 771 25.58 12.68 -8.65
CA GLY A 771 26.83 12.44 -9.39
C GLY A 771 26.57 12.22 -10.88
N ARG A 772 25.52 11.46 -11.21
CA ARG A 772 25.13 11.19 -12.60
C ARG A 772 24.56 12.41 -13.32
N ILE A 773 23.59 13.10 -12.70
CA ILE A 773 22.92 14.25 -13.32
C ILE A 773 23.94 15.37 -13.59
N HIS A 774 24.75 15.68 -12.60
CA HIS A 774 25.72 16.78 -12.71
C HIS A 774 27.08 16.34 -13.28
N LYS A 775 27.25 15.06 -13.62
CA LYS A 775 28.47 14.49 -14.19
C LYS A 775 29.70 14.77 -13.30
N VAL A 776 29.57 14.44 -12.02
CA VAL A 776 30.65 14.54 -11.01
C VAL A 776 31.03 13.12 -10.59
N SER A 777 32.22 12.67 -10.92
CA SER A 777 32.75 11.34 -10.56
C SER A 777 33.10 11.25 -9.07
N GLY A 778 32.99 10.04 -8.50
CA GLY A 778 33.31 9.76 -7.09
C GLY A 778 32.27 10.28 -6.09
N VAL A 779 31.08 10.62 -6.57
CA VAL A 779 29.91 10.99 -5.76
C VAL A 779 28.88 9.88 -5.85
N GLY A 780 28.56 9.29 -4.72
CA GLY A 780 27.83 8.04 -4.67
C GLY A 780 28.74 6.85 -5.01
N GLN A 781 28.26 5.65 -4.88
CA GLN A 781 29.02 4.47 -5.26
C GLN A 781 28.93 4.29 -6.78
N ASP A 782 29.89 4.84 -7.52
CA ASP A 782 30.10 4.52 -8.94
C ASP A 782 30.62 3.09 -9.16
N GLU A 783 31.12 2.46 -8.12
CA GLU A 783 31.46 1.05 -8.04
C GLU A 783 30.79 0.48 -6.78
N VAL A 784 30.04 -0.58 -6.94
CA VAL A 784 29.91 -1.56 -5.87
C VAL A 784 31.35 -1.90 -5.52
N LYS A 785 31.92 -1.26 -4.48
CA LYS A 785 33.08 -1.82 -3.80
C LYS A 785 32.60 -3.16 -3.30
N VAL A 786 32.80 -4.19 -4.12
CA VAL A 786 32.66 -5.56 -3.69
C VAL A 786 33.64 -5.66 -2.52
N THR A 787 33.16 -5.45 -1.33
CA THR A 787 33.85 -5.79 -0.11
C THR A 787 34.41 -7.18 -0.36
N ALA A 788 35.65 -7.45 0.00
CA ALA A 788 36.27 -8.74 -0.28
C ALA A 788 35.30 -9.81 0.22
N GLY A 789 34.68 -10.54 -0.70
CA GLY A 789 33.68 -11.53 -0.36
C GLY A 789 34.34 -12.74 0.27
N ASP A 790 33.69 -13.32 1.28
CA ASP A 790 34.12 -14.58 1.90
C ASP A 790 33.53 -15.75 1.07
N ALA A 791 34.41 -16.43 0.31
CA ALA A 791 34.00 -17.55 -0.54
C ALA A 791 33.37 -18.71 0.25
N LYS A 792 33.80 -18.95 1.49
CA LYS A 792 33.26 -20.02 2.35
C LYS A 792 31.84 -19.68 2.81
N ARG A 793 31.61 -18.44 3.22
CA ARG A 793 30.28 -17.95 3.54
C ARG A 793 29.40 -17.90 2.29
N GLY A 794 29.97 -17.56 1.13
CA GLY A 794 29.30 -17.60 -0.17
C GLY A 794 28.83 -19.00 -0.57
N GLU A 795 29.63 -20.04 -0.29
CA GLU A 795 29.24 -21.43 -0.50
C GLU A 795 28.07 -21.83 0.41
N ASP A 796 28.10 -21.44 1.68
CA ASP A 796 27.00 -21.66 2.62
C ASP A 796 25.72 -20.94 2.16
N LEU A 797 25.83 -19.68 1.76
CA LEU A 797 24.70 -18.90 1.20
C LEU A 797 24.16 -19.55 -0.07
N PHE A 798 25.02 -20.05 -0.95
CA PHE A 798 24.61 -20.71 -2.19
C PHE A 798 23.76 -21.96 -1.92
N HIS A 799 24.17 -22.79 -0.96
CA HIS A 799 23.53 -24.07 -0.67
C HIS A 799 22.38 -23.96 0.33
N ASN A 800 22.47 -23.09 1.33
CA ASN A 800 21.62 -23.10 2.52
C ASN A 800 20.79 -21.83 2.72
N SER A 801 21.08 -20.73 1.99
CA SER A 801 20.31 -19.50 2.14
C SER A 801 18.90 -19.63 1.53
N PRO A 802 17.85 -19.44 2.31
CA PRO A 802 16.48 -19.46 1.78
C PRO A 802 16.18 -18.27 0.85
N THR A 803 16.95 -17.18 0.98
CA THR A 803 16.79 -15.98 0.15
C THR A 803 17.57 -16.07 -1.16
N ALA A 804 18.81 -16.56 -1.12
CA ALA A 804 19.63 -16.77 -2.31
C ALA A 804 19.12 -17.97 -3.15
N ALA A 805 18.77 -19.05 -2.49
CA ALA A 805 18.17 -20.28 -3.05
C ALA A 805 18.87 -20.83 -4.31
N CYS A 806 20.17 -20.54 -4.48
CA CYS A 806 20.92 -20.84 -5.71
C CYS A 806 20.93 -22.33 -6.03
N ALA A 807 21.14 -23.18 -5.01
CA ALA A 807 21.18 -24.62 -5.14
C ALA A 807 19.82 -25.23 -5.51
N SER A 808 18.72 -24.50 -5.44
CA SER A 808 17.42 -24.97 -5.91
C SER A 808 17.35 -25.11 -7.42
N CYS A 809 18.13 -24.31 -8.15
CA CYS A 809 18.15 -24.27 -9.61
C CYS A 809 19.48 -24.74 -10.21
N HIS A 810 20.59 -24.46 -9.53
CA HIS A 810 21.93 -24.70 -10.03
C HIS A 810 22.62 -25.88 -9.34
N THR A 811 23.35 -26.65 -10.10
CA THR A 811 24.24 -27.71 -9.58
C THR A 811 25.68 -27.20 -9.47
N VAL A 812 26.30 -27.44 -8.31
CA VAL A 812 27.75 -27.27 -8.04
C VAL A 812 28.27 -28.53 -7.36
N HIS A 813 29.39 -29.08 -7.84
CA HIS A 813 29.99 -30.32 -7.34
C HIS A 813 29.01 -31.50 -7.24
N GLY A 814 28.11 -31.61 -8.22
CA GLY A 814 27.08 -32.64 -8.27
C GLY A 814 25.92 -32.47 -7.26
N LYS A 815 25.83 -31.36 -6.53
CA LYS A 815 24.77 -31.05 -5.57
C LYS A 815 23.96 -29.85 -6.06
N GLY A 816 22.62 -29.96 -6.05
CA GLY A 816 21.72 -28.89 -6.42
C GLY A 816 20.70 -29.30 -7.48
N GLY A 817 19.92 -28.30 -7.95
CA GLY A 817 18.88 -28.46 -8.97
C GLY A 817 19.41 -28.44 -10.40
N THR A 818 18.58 -28.88 -11.35
CA THR A 818 18.92 -28.97 -12.78
C THR A 818 18.11 -28.01 -13.65
N VAL A 819 17.47 -27.02 -13.05
CA VAL A 819 16.65 -26.01 -13.76
C VAL A 819 17.54 -24.97 -14.46
N GLY A 820 18.64 -24.58 -13.82
CA GLY A 820 19.62 -23.67 -14.35
C GLY A 820 20.90 -24.38 -14.82
N PRO A 821 21.84 -23.64 -15.44
CA PRO A 821 23.12 -24.20 -15.84
C PRO A 821 23.93 -24.75 -14.65
N ILE A 822 24.72 -25.78 -14.91
CA ILE A 822 25.71 -26.31 -13.98
C ILE A 822 26.81 -25.27 -13.82
N LEU A 823 27.12 -24.87 -12.59
CA LEU A 823 28.06 -23.78 -12.33
C LEU A 823 29.51 -24.24 -12.07
N ASP A 824 29.79 -25.56 -12.05
CA ASP A 824 31.17 -26.03 -12.06
C ASP A 824 31.93 -25.43 -13.23
N GLY A 825 33.06 -24.84 -12.98
CA GLY A 825 33.90 -24.17 -13.98
C GLY A 825 33.35 -22.84 -14.50
N ILE A 826 32.38 -22.22 -13.84
CA ILE A 826 31.81 -20.94 -14.29
C ILE A 826 32.87 -19.85 -14.39
N ALA A 827 33.81 -19.79 -13.45
CA ALA A 827 34.90 -18.81 -13.44
C ALA A 827 35.97 -19.04 -14.52
N ALA A 828 36.00 -20.22 -15.13
CA ALA A 828 36.89 -20.51 -16.27
C ALA A 828 36.25 -20.14 -17.64
N ARG A 829 34.88 -20.08 -17.72
CA ARG A 829 34.16 -19.78 -18.96
C ARG A 829 33.48 -18.42 -18.99
N SER A 830 33.47 -17.70 -17.88
CA SER A 830 32.84 -16.37 -17.75
C SER A 830 33.67 -15.51 -16.82
N ASP A 831 33.75 -14.23 -17.10
CA ASP A 831 34.43 -13.30 -16.24
C ASP A 831 33.53 -12.89 -15.03
N LYS A 832 34.16 -12.25 -14.04
CA LYS A 832 33.51 -11.83 -12.82
C LYS A 832 32.38 -10.81 -13.10
N ALA A 833 32.56 -9.99 -14.14
CA ALA A 833 31.55 -8.98 -14.52
C ALA A 833 30.30 -9.66 -15.06
N TYR A 834 30.43 -10.68 -15.90
CA TYR A 834 29.31 -11.49 -16.39
C TYR A 834 28.56 -12.21 -15.27
N ILE A 835 29.30 -12.81 -14.31
CA ILE A 835 28.70 -13.50 -13.17
C ILE A 835 27.89 -12.50 -12.32
N LEU A 836 28.47 -11.33 -12.05
CA LEU A 836 27.78 -10.27 -11.30
C LEU A 836 26.55 -9.75 -12.06
N GLU A 837 26.67 -9.52 -13.38
CA GLU A 837 25.54 -9.13 -14.24
C GLU A 837 24.40 -10.15 -14.15
N SER A 838 24.72 -11.45 -14.22
CA SER A 838 23.71 -12.52 -14.13
C SER A 838 23.05 -12.58 -12.74
N LEU A 839 23.77 -12.27 -11.65
CA LEU A 839 23.20 -12.18 -10.30
C LEU A 839 22.30 -10.95 -10.13
N MET A 840 22.65 -9.84 -10.77
CA MET A 840 21.92 -8.57 -10.66
C MET A 840 20.74 -8.48 -11.61
N ASP A 841 20.92 -8.83 -12.87
CA ASP A 841 19.91 -8.87 -13.94
C ASP A 841 20.03 -10.14 -14.80
N PRO A 842 19.46 -11.25 -14.37
CA PRO A 842 19.56 -12.52 -15.08
C PRO A 842 18.90 -12.53 -16.47
N ASN A 843 18.21 -11.46 -16.85
CA ASN A 843 17.66 -11.27 -18.19
C ASN A 843 18.55 -10.41 -19.09
N ALA A 844 19.59 -9.79 -18.57
CA ALA A 844 20.51 -8.99 -19.38
C ALA A 844 21.16 -9.86 -20.47
N LYS A 845 21.53 -11.11 -20.12
CA LYS A 845 22.13 -12.07 -21.04
C LYS A 845 21.83 -13.50 -20.59
N LEU A 846 21.07 -14.23 -21.36
CA LEU A 846 20.78 -15.63 -21.07
C LEU A 846 22.02 -16.51 -21.25
N ALA A 847 22.14 -17.50 -20.38
CA ALA A 847 23.24 -18.46 -20.46
C ALA A 847 23.13 -19.30 -21.73
N LYS A 848 24.28 -19.71 -22.28
CA LYS A 848 24.35 -20.56 -23.46
C LYS A 848 23.57 -21.86 -23.21
N GLY A 849 22.71 -22.22 -24.16
CA GLY A 849 21.77 -23.35 -24.07
C GLY A 849 20.40 -23.00 -23.46
N TYR A 850 20.20 -21.75 -23.09
CA TYR A 850 18.91 -21.23 -22.60
C TYR A 850 18.37 -20.09 -23.46
N GLU A 851 18.91 -19.88 -24.64
CA GLU A 851 18.56 -18.79 -25.57
C GLU A 851 17.10 -18.88 -26.07
N ASN A 852 16.51 -20.07 -26.01
CA ASN A 852 15.10 -20.31 -26.33
C ASN A 852 14.14 -19.75 -25.23
N LEU A 853 14.65 -19.53 -24.03
CA LEU A 853 13.87 -18.88 -22.99
C LEU A 853 13.77 -17.37 -23.28
N LYS A 854 12.55 -16.85 -23.24
CA LYS A 854 12.32 -15.41 -23.40
C LYS A 854 12.63 -14.62 -22.14
N ILE A 855 12.58 -15.28 -21.00
CA ILE A 855 12.80 -14.69 -19.65
C ILE A 855 13.53 -15.73 -18.81
N SER A 856 14.57 -15.28 -18.10
CA SER A 856 15.29 -16.13 -17.14
C SER A 856 14.39 -16.47 -15.94
N PRO A 857 14.29 -17.74 -15.53
CA PRO A 857 13.61 -18.12 -14.30
C PRO A 857 14.40 -17.70 -13.04
N MET A 858 15.67 -17.32 -13.18
CA MET A 858 16.51 -16.85 -12.06
C MET A 858 16.01 -15.47 -11.59
N PRO A 859 15.77 -15.27 -10.29
CA PRO A 859 15.40 -13.96 -9.76
C PRO A 859 16.61 -13.00 -9.75
N PRO A 860 16.40 -11.68 -9.86
CA PRO A 860 17.47 -10.69 -9.70
C PRO A 860 17.88 -10.61 -8.23
N LEU A 861 18.97 -11.29 -7.88
CA LEU A 861 19.45 -11.43 -6.50
C LEU A 861 19.94 -10.12 -5.90
N GLY A 862 20.37 -9.17 -6.71
CA GLY A 862 20.72 -7.82 -6.26
C GLY A 862 19.57 -7.05 -5.60
N LEU A 863 18.32 -7.46 -5.82
CA LEU A 863 17.13 -6.90 -5.17
C LEU A 863 16.74 -7.64 -3.88
N LEU A 864 17.29 -8.84 -3.67
CA LEU A 864 16.87 -9.77 -2.63
C LEU A 864 17.90 -9.93 -1.51
N LEU A 865 19.19 -9.72 -1.82
CA LEU A 865 20.32 -9.97 -0.94
C LEU A 865 20.94 -8.67 -0.47
N LYS A 866 21.58 -8.72 0.71
CA LYS A 866 22.48 -7.66 1.18
C LYS A 866 23.74 -7.65 0.30
N GLU A 867 24.39 -6.50 0.16
CA GLU A 867 25.60 -6.33 -0.63
C GLU A 867 26.70 -7.31 -0.22
N GLN A 868 26.87 -7.55 1.09
CA GLN A 868 27.86 -8.51 1.59
C GLN A 868 27.52 -9.95 1.19
N ASP A 869 26.25 -10.36 1.24
CA ASP A 869 25.82 -11.70 0.83
C ASP A 869 26.01 -11.92 -0.68
N LEU A 870 25.75 -10.89 -1.47
CA LEU A 870 26.02 -10.91 -2.91
C LEU A 870 27.53 -10.99 -3.21
N ALA A 871 28.35 -10.22 -2.47
CA ALA A 871 29.81 -10.25 -2.58
C ALA A 871 30.38 -11.63 -2.24
N ASP A 872 29.87 -12.27 -1.21
CA ASP A 872 30.30 -13.60 -0.77
C ASP A 872 29.92 -14.67 -1.79
N ILE A 873 28.69 -14.64 -2.32
CA ILE A 873 28.26 -15.56 -3.40
C ILE A 873 29.13 -15.35 -4.65
N LEU A 874 29.40 -14.11 -5.03
CA LEU A 874 30.27 -13.80 -6.17
C LEU A 874 31.72 -14.30 -5.93
N ALA A 875 32.22 -14.19 -4.70
CA ALA A 875 33.54 -14.73 -4.32
C ALA A 875 33.55 -16.26 -4.44
N PHE A 876 32.54 -16.94 -3.94
CA PHE A 876 32.40 -18.39 -4.09
C PHE A 876 32.34 -18.82 -5.55
N LEU A 877 31.45 -18.24 -6.37
CA LEU A 877 31.33 -18.56 -7.78
C LEU A 877 32.64 -18.31 -8.54
N SER A 878 33.42 -17.32 -8.11
CA SER A 878 34.72 -17.02 -8.68
C SER A 878 35.77 -18.10 -8.36
N THR A 879 35.58 -18.99 -7.38
CA THR A 879 36.45 -20.12 -7.07
C THR A 879 36.17 -21.33 -7.96
N LEU A 880 35.05 -21.40 -8.63
CA LEU A 880 34.59 -22.54 -9.44
C LEU A 880 35.29 -22.56 -10.81
N THR A 881 36.54 -22.92 -10.85
CA THR A 881 37.39 -22.93 -12.06
C THR A 881 37.40 -24.28 -12.77
N THR A 882 37.07 -25.38 -12.08
CA THR A 882 37.13 -26.75 -12.64
C THR A 882 35.81 -27.10 -13.33
N PRO A 883 35.81 -27.37 -14.67
CA PRO A 883 34.63 -27.80 -15.39
C PRO A 883 34.10 -29.15 -14.91
N PRO A 884 32.82 -29.49 -15.20
CA PRO A 884 32.26 -30.80 -14.97
C PRO A 884 33.06 -31.87 -15.73
N LYS A 885 33.20 -33.08 -15.19
CA LYS A 885 34.03 -34.17 -15.76
C LYS A 885 33.54 -34.62 -17.14
N ASP A 886 32.25 -34.49 -17.39
CA ASP A 886 31.60 -34.84 -18.69
C ASP A 886 31.50 -33.65 -19.63
N GLY A 887 31.96 -32.47 -19.22
CA GLY A 887 31.90 -31.22 -19.99
C GLY A 887 30.48 -30.67 -20.19
N ILE A 888 29.46 -31.28 -19.54
CA ILE A 888 28.04 -30.88 -19.68
C ILE A 888 27.79 -29.71 -18.72
N THR A 889 27.51 -28.55 -19.26
CA THR A 889 27.18 -27.33 -18.46
C THR A 889 25.69 -26.98 -18.51
N VAL A 890 24.93 -27.59 -19.37
CA VAL A 890 23.47 -27.46 -19.53
C VAL A 890 22.86 -28.82 -19.25
N PRO A 891 22.05 -28.99 -18.19
CA PRO A 891 21.35 -30.25 -17.94
C PRO A 891 20.46 -30.62 -19.11
N VAL A 892 20.38 -31.91 -19.46
CA VAL A 892 19.41 -32.40 -20.41
C VAL A 892 18.02 -32.26 -19.83
N GLN A 893 17.25 -31.29 -20.31
CA GLN A 893 15.85 -31.12 -19.93
C GLN A 893 15.01 -32.21 -20.57
N PRO A 894 14.10 -32.88 -19.83
CA PRO A 894 13.11 -33.77 -20.49
C PRO A 894 12.24 -32.91 -21.42
N ALA A 895 12.10 -33.35 -22.65
CA ALA A 895 11.48 -32.62 -23.75
C ALA A 895 10.00 -32.25 -23.56
N ASP A 896 9.34 -32.73 -22.50
CA ASP A 896 7.89 -32.70 -22.36
C ASP A 896 7.33 -31.84 -21.19
N LYS A 897 8.14 -31.01 -20.56
CA LYS A 897 7.63 -30.23 -19.39
C LYS A 897 7.25 -28.78 -19.66
N TYR A 898 7.44 -28.27 -20.88
CA TYR A 898 7.22 -26.84 -21.19
C TYR A 898 6.60 -26.56 -22.57
N GLN A 899 5.77 -27.48 -23.10
CA GLN A 899 4.88 -27.18 -24.23
C GLN A 899 3.51 -26.70 -23.76
#